data_44b2936c294605bb22ba7ca6687c1282
#
_entry.id   44b2936c294605bb22ba7ca6687c1282
#
_cell.length_a   1.000
_cell.length_b   1.000
_cell.length_c   1.000
_cell.angle_alpha   90.00
_cell.angle_beta   90.00
_cell.angle_gamma   90.00
#
_symmetry.space_group_name_H-M   'P 1'
#
loop_
_entity.id
_entity.type
_entity.pdbx_description
1 polymer ?
#
loop_
_entity_poly.entity_id
_entity_poly.type
_entity_poly.pdbx_seq_one_letter_code
_entity_poly.pdbx_strand_id
1 'polypeptide(L)'
;MAELTPMMRQYMEEKEKHPDSLLFFRLGDFYEMFGPDARTASRELDLALTTRDKDKSKSDEERIPMCGVPYHSAEGYIARLIAKGYKVSICEQMEDPALAKGLVKREIIRTVTPGTVLDEACLEAGRSNYLCGVYLTDTAAGLCAADISTGQAQVTAFTGAQRLTGLINELGRFAPAEAVMNAAAYDDPALTAALEERFSCRRERLAEGRFDVSDAEKKVRLQFGETALRDLPRNESAPLLALGGLLTYLYETQKTDVKQLDKLEWYRTGQFMELDLTARRNLELTETLRGKEKKGSLLWVLDKTKTPMGARNLRMWQQQPLVNVAAIDRRLNAVAALTDNTVGRQELRLALTGMGDMERLMSRIVYGTAGARDLVNLRAALEHLPEIKRCLTPFRTGALGKLDEQLETLEDISGRIAAVLVDEPPFSVREGGMIREGYDDEVDRLRGILSGGKGFIAQLEAREKEKTGIRTLKVGYNKVFGYYIEVSNSFKDQVPADYIRKQTLVNGERYITQELKDLEHEVLTAHDRDAALEYDLFAALRTEAAGQVTRVQLAASLIAQLDTLCAFAEVAAQNHYCRPEVDESGVIEITAGRHPVVEKVRGDAFFVPNDTHMGAKEDRVAIITGPNMAGKSTYMRQVALIVLMAQVGCFVPAQRAHIGVVDRIFTRIGASDDLAAGQSTFMVEMTEVSELLRCATKNSLLILDEIGRGTSTFDGMSIARAVLEHCAGKLKAKTLFATHYHELTTLEQELPNVRNYNVAVHARGEDIVFLRKIVPGGADRSYGIEVAKLAGLPDTVLKRAREILRELESQPRQPHTPAAREDQVSLEGMAEGAVADIIRRTQVDALSPLEALNLLYELKSKLQ
;
A
#
# COMPACT_ATOMS: atom_id res chain seq x y z
N MET A 1 15.57 -35.67 -29.22
CA MET A 1 15.55 -34.30 -28.68
C MET A 1 16.58 -33.50 -29.49
N ALA A 2 16.15 -32.42 -30.15
CA ALA A 2 17.09 -31.53 -30.83
C ALA A 2 18.11 -31.00 -29.82
N GLU A 3 19.38 -31.00 -30.15
CA GLU A 3 20.44 -30.47 -29.31
C GLU A 3 20.18 -28.98 -29.11
N LEU A 4 19.91 -28.59 -27.85
CA LEU A 4 19.77 -27.19 -27.45
C LEU A 4 21.08 -26.46 -27.70
N THR A 5 21.06 -25.27 -28.25
CA THR A 5 22.22 -24.41 -28.36
C THR A 5 22.83 -24.14 -26.97
N PRO A 6 24.14 -23.89 -26.84
CA PRO A 6 24.78 -23.61 -25.56
C PRO A 6 24.08 -22.46 -24.79
N MET A 7 23.66 -21.41 -25.48
CA MET A 7 22.91 -20.29 -24.92
C MET A 7 21.55 -20.74 -24.37
N MET A 8 20.79 -21.55 -25.13
CA MET A 8 19.47 -22.03 -24.67
C MET A 8 19.61 -22.99 -23.48
N ARG A 9 20.69 -23.76 -23.41
CA ARG A 9 21.00 -24.60 -22.24
C ARG A 9 21.20 -23.72 -20.99
N GLN A 10 22.00 -22.66 -21.10
CA GLN A 10 22.19 -21.68 -20.02
C GLN A 10 20.88 -21.01 -19.59
N TYR A 11 20.00 -20.67 -20.56
CA TYR A 11 18.67 -20.13 -20.25
C TYR A 11 17.84 -21.12 -19.43
N MET A 12 17.80 -22.39 -19.84
CA MET A 12 17.01 -23.41 -19.15
C MET A 12 17.57 -23.71 -17.75
N GLU A 13 18.89 -23.75 -17.58
CA GLU A 13 19.53 -23.92 -16.27
C GLU A 13 19.16 -22.80 -15.29
N GLU A 14 19.13 -21.55 -15.75
CA GLU A 14 18.71 -20.43 -14.91
C GLU A 14 17.18 -20.43 -14.66
N LYS A 15 16.38 -20.84 -15.66
CA LYS A 15 14.93 -20.96 -15.51
C LYS A 15 14.52 -22.05 -14.53
N GLU A 16 15.21 -23.20 -14.51
CA GLU A 16 14.96 -24.29 -13.56
C GLU A 16 15.17 -23.87 -12.10
N LYS A 17 16.07 -22.93 -11.84
CA LYS A 17 16.28 -22.38 -10.49
C LYS A 17 15.15 -21.46 -10.04
N HIS A 18 14.42 -20.85 -10.99
CA HIS A 18 13.36 -19.87 -10.74
C HIS A 18 12.12 -20.14 -11.61
N PRO A 19 11.44 -21.29 -11.43
CA PRO A 19 10.38 -21.75 -12.34
C PRO A 19 9.13 -20.86 -12.31
N ASP A 20 8.88 -20.16 -11.22
CA ASP A 20 7.70 -19.31 -10.94
C ASP A 20 7.88 -17.84 -11.35
N SER A 21 9.02 -17.47 -11.91
CA SER A 21 9.33 -16.10 -12.37
C SER A 21 9.50 -16.01 -13.88
N LEU A 22 9.14 -14.89 -14.49
CA LEU A 22 9.45 -14.59 -15.88
C LEU A 22 10.94 -14.24 -15.99
N LEU A 23 11.71 -14.99 -16.79
CA LEU A 23 13.16 -14.81 -16.90
C LEU A 23 13.50 -13.79 -18.00
N PHE A 24 13.97 -12.61 -17.60
CA PHE A 24 14.52 -11.59 -18.48
C PHE A 24 16.00 -11.86 -18.70
N PHE A 25 16.31 -12.53 -19.78
CA PHE A 25 17.65 -13.03 -20.08
C PHE A 25 18.40 -12.06 -21.01
N ARG A 26 19.51 -11.48 -20.55
CA ARG A 26 20.28 -10.48 -21.29
C ARG A 26 20.98 -11.06 -22.50
N LEU A 27 20.66 -10.53 -23.68
CA LEU A 27 21.29 -10.89 -24.95
C LEU A 27 21.57 -9.63 -25.76
N GLY A 28 22.83 -9.14 -25.68
CA GLY A 28 23.21 -7.87 -26.29
C GLY A 28 22.40 -6.70 -25.69
N ASP A 29 21.71 -5.96 -26.54
CA ASP A 29 20.91 -4.80 -26.12
C ASP A 29 19.47 -5.12 -25.70
N PHE A 30 19.12 -6.43 -25.60
CA PHE A 30 17.79 -6.87 -25.25
C PHE A 30 17.79 -7.80 -24.03
N TYR A 31 16.68 -7.76 -23.28
CA TYR A 31 16.23 -8.87 -22.47
C TYR A 31 15.28 -9.72 -23.29
N GLU A 32 15.65 -10.98 -23.49
CA GLU A 32 14.85 -11.92 -24.25
C GLU A 32 14.23 -12.98 -23.34
N MET A 33 13.01 -13.35 -23.63
CA MET A 33 12.25 -14.39 -22.96
C MET A 33 11.93 -15.50 -23.95
N PHE A 34 11.90 -16.75 -23.50
CA PHE A 34 11.68 -17.92 -24.35
C PHE A 34 10.56 -18.82 -23.80
N GLY A 35 9.99 -19.64 -24.66
CA GLY A 35 9.00 -20.66 -24.30
C GLY A 35 7.74 -20.09 -23.64
N PRO A 36 7.32 -20.66 -22.50
CA PRO A 36 6.14 -20.18 -21.76
C PRO A 36 6.24 -18.74 -21.30
N ASP A 37 7.45 -18.29 -20.88
CA ASP A 37 7.70 -16.92 -20.46
C ASP A 37 7.46 -15.91 -21.59
N ALA A 38 7.90 -16.25 -22.81
CA ALA A 38 7.68 -15.42 -23.98
C ALA A 38 6.20 -15.28 -24.32
N ARG A 39 5.43 -16.35 -24.22
CA ARG A 39 3.97 -16.32 -24.47
C ARG A 39 3.25 -15.46 -23.42
N THR A 40 3.61 -15.60 -22.16
CA THR A 40 3.07 -14.81 -21.08
C THR A 40 3.42 -13.34 -21.25
N ALA A 41 4.71 -13.01 -21.43
CA ALA A 41 5.15 -11.64 -21.60
C ALA A 41 4.57 -10.98 -22.85
N SER A 42 4.49 -11.70 -23.98
CA SER A 42 3.86 -11.22 -25.22
C SER A 42 2.40 -10.80 -24.98
N ARG A 43 1.61 -11.65 -24.30
CA ARG A 43 0.21 -11.37 -23.97
C ARG A 43 0.04 -10.20 -23.02
N GLU A 44 0.86 -10.17 -21.95
CA GLU A 44 0.70 -9.18 -20.87
C GLU A 44 1.25 -7.80 -21.23
N LEU A 45 2.20 -7.74 -22.16
CA LEU A 45 2.93 -6.52 -22.53
C LEU A 45 2.63 -6.04 -23.96
N ASP A 46 1.83 -6.78 -24.72
CA ASP A 46 1.56 -6.54 -26.15
C ASP A 46 2.84 -6.57 -27.01
N LEU A 47 3.74 -7.54 -26.73
CA LEU A 47 4.97 -7.71 -27.50
C LEU A 47 4.78 -8.68 -28.66
N ALA A 48 5.46 -8.41 -29.78
CA ALA A 48 5.50 -9.34 -30.89
C ALA A 48 6.16 -10.65 -30.50
N LEU A 49 5.47 -11.77 -30.72
CA LEU A 49 6.02 -13.10 -30.54
C LEU A 49 6.77 -13.51 -31.80
N THR A 50 8.03 -13.88 -31.65
CA THR A 50 8.92 -14.28 -32.74
C THR A 50 9.61 -15.60 -32.42
N THR A 51 10.56 -16.04 -33.24
CA THR A 51 11.41 -17.21 -32.97
C THR A 51 12.82 -16.97 -33.51
N ARG A 52 13.82 -17.48 -32.81
CA ARG A 52 15.22 -17.52 -33.31
C ARG A 52 15.51 -18.74 -34.16
N ASP A 53 14.63 -19.74 -34.18
CA ASP A 53 14.78 -20.93 -34.99
C ASP A 53 14.59 -20.59 -36.47
N LYS A 54 15.68 -20.67 -37.22
CA LYS A 54 15.67 -20.37 -38.66
C LYS A 54 15.29 -21.59 -39.52
N ASP A 55 15.07 -22.75 -38.91
CA ASP A 55 14.68 -23.96 -39.60
C ASP A 55 13.23 -23.88 -40.10
N LYS A 56 13.06 -23.67 -41.40
CA LYS A 56 11.74 -23.53 -42.03
C LYS A 56 11.00 -24.88 -42.15
N SER A 57 11.67 -26.01 -41.82
CA SER A 57 11.03 -27.35 -41.87
C SER A 57 10.21 -27.66 -40.63
N LYS A 58 10.40 -26.91 -39.52
CA LYS A 58 9.62 -27.05 -38.28
C LYS A 58 8.32 -26.27 -38.35
N SER A 59 7.26 -26.88 -37.83
CA SER A 59 5.97 -26.18 -37.62
C SER A 59 6.12 -25.06 -36.60
N ASP A 60 5.21 -24.08 -36.62
CA ASP A 60 5.25 -22.94 -35.66
C ASP A 60 5.08 -23.42 -34.20
N GLU A 61 4.47 -24.60 -33.99
CA GLU A 61 4.33 -25.22 -32.67
C GLU A 61 5.64 -25.88 -32.17
N GLU A 62 6.50 -26.32 -33.09
CA GLU A 62 7.80 -26.96 -32.76
C GLU A 62 8.91 -25.93 -32.54
N ARG A 63 8.70 -24.66 -32.91
CA ARG A 63 9.68 -23.59 -32.71
C ARG A 63 9.53 -23.00 -31.33
N ILE A 64 10.64 -22.73 -30.66
CA ILE A 64 10.64 -22.08 -29.37
C ILE A 64 10.24 -20.61 -29.55
N PRO A 65 9.07 -20.20 -29.02
CA PRO A 65 8.63 -18.81 -29.11
C PRO A 65 9.56 -17.91 -28.28
N MET A 66 9.75 -16.68 -28.76
CA MET A 66 10.61 -15.68 -28.17
C MET A 66 9.96 -14.30 -28.27
N CYS A 67 10.11 -13.51 -27.26
CA CYS A 67 9.89 -12.05 -27.31
C CYS A 67 11.00 -11.34 -26.54
N GLY A 68 11.17 -10.05 -26.77
CA GLY A 68 12.22 -9.30 -26.09
C GLY A 68 11.88 -7.82 -25.96
N VAL A 69 12.53 -7.17 -24.98
CA VAL A 69 12.46 -5.75 -24.70
C VAL A 69 13.86 -5.15 -24.67
N PRO A 70 14.07 -3.90 -25.14
CA PRO A 70 15.34 -3.23 -25.01
C PRO A 70 15.73 -3.09 -23.53
N TYR A 71 16.98 -3.39 -23.17
CA TYR A 71 17.40 -3.40 -21.77
C TYR A 71 17.27 -2.04 -21.09
N HIS A 72 17.53 -0.96 -21.82
CA HIS A 72 17.46 0.41 -21.31
C HIS A 72 16.02 0.89 -21.02
N SER A 73 15.01 0.20 -21.54
CA SER A 73 13.58 0.47 -21.28
C SER A 73 12.87 -0.63 -20.51
N ALA A 74 13.60 -1.64 -20.02
CA ALA A 74 13.04 -2.82 -19.38
C ALA A 74 12.24 -2.51 -18.11
N GLU A 75 12.63 -1.48 -17.34
CA GLU A 75 11.97 -1.10 -16.09
C GLU A 75 10.47 -0.86 -16.27
N GLY A 76 10.06 -0.13 -17.31
CA GLY A 76 8.64 0.10 -17.60
C GLY A 76 7.85 -1.16 -17.95
N TYR A 77 8.49 -2.15 -18.58
CA TYR A 77 7.88 -3.46 -18.86
C TYR A 77 7.79 -4.32 -17.61
N ILE A 78 8.86 -4.33 -16.80
CA ILE A 78 8.88 -5.01 -15.51
C ILE A 78 7.79 -4.46 -14.61
N ALA A 79 7.65 -3.13 -14.51
CA ALA A 79 6.59 -2.45 -13.77
C ALA A 79 5.20 -2.98 -14.12
N ARG A 80 4.89 -3.11 -15.41
CA ARG A 80 3.59 -3.61 -15.89
C ARG A 80 3.35 -5.07 -15.51
N LEU A 81 4.38 -5.91 -15.50
CA LEU A 81 4.27 -7.31 -15.08
C LEU A 81 4.08 -7.42 -13.56
N ILE A 82 4.84 -6.66 -12.79
CA ILE A 82 4.74 -6.63 -11.33
C ILE A 82 3.35 -6.14 -10.90
N ALA A 83 2.81 -5.10 -11.53
CA ALA A 83 1.46 -4.61 -11.25
C ALA A 83 0.37 -5.66 -11.50
N LYS A 84 0.64 -6.65 -12.35
CA LYS A 84 -0.23 -7.82 -12.60
C LYS A 84 0.09 -9.03 -11.72
N GLY A 85 0.98 -8.89 -10.73
CA GLY A 85 1.35 -9.93 -9.75
C GLY A 85 2.39 -10.93 -10.22
N TYR A 86 3.06 -10.72 -11.38
CA TYR A 86 4.14 -11.59 -11.83
C TYR A 86 5.45 -11.30 -11.08
N LYS A 87 6.31 -12.32 -10.94
CA LYS A 87 7.72 -12.17 -10.57
C LYS A 87 8.56 -12.08 -11.82
N VAL A 88 9.63 -11.28 -11.80
CA VAL A 88 10.56 -11.11 -12.91
C VAL A 88 11.99 -11.34 -12.40
N SER A 89 12.67 -12.36 -12.92
CA SER A 89 14.09 -12.61 -12.63
C SER A 89 14.95 -11.97 -13.72
N ILE A 90 15.87 -11.10 -13.31
CA ILE A 90 16.78 -10.37 -14.20
C ILE A 90 18.10 -11.14 -14.26
N CYS A 91 18.42 -11.65 -15.44
CA CYS A 91 19.63 -12.38 -15.71
C CYS A 91 20.57 -11.53 -16.55
N GLU A 92 21.72 -11.14 -15.97
CA GLU A 92 22.72 -10.26 -16.57
C GLU A 92 23.98 -10.99 -17.02
N GLN A 93 24.71 -10.37 -17.93
CA GLN A 93 26.03 -10.81 -18.37
C GLN A 93 27.06 -10.46 -17.28
N MET A 94 27.78 -11.46 -16.80
CA MET A 94 28.76 -11.30 -15.71
C MET A 94 30.16 -10.94 -16.19
N GLU A 95 30.41 -10.93 -17.51
CA GLU A 95 31.67 -10.63 -18.13
C GLU A 95 31.45 -9.82 -19.42
N ASP A 96 32.44 -9.05 -19.79
CA ASP A 96 32.43 -8.28 -21.05
C ASP A 96 32.42 -9.23 -22.26
N PRO A 97 31.40 -9.15 -23.15
CA PRO A 97 31.32 -9.96 -24.35
C PRO A 97 32.55 -9.85 -25.28
N ALA A 98 33.24 -8.70 -25.26
CA ALA A 98 34.44 -8.46 -26.07
C ALA A 98 35.68 -9.21 -25.54
N LEU A 99 35.69 -9.54 -24.25
CA LEU A 99 36.79 -10.22 -23.56
C LEU A 99 36.54 -11.74 -23.36
N ALA A 100 35.29 -12.17 -23.52
CA ALA A 100 34.88 -13.54 -23.26
C ALA A 100 35.47 -14.54 -24.28
N LYS A 101 36.20 -15.57 -23.79
CA LYS A 101 36.69 -16.71 -24.59
C LYS A 101 35.62 -17.80 -24.70
N GLY A 102 34.49 -17.50 -25.34
CA GLY A 102 33.42 -18.49 -25.53
C GLY A 102 32.03 -17.91 -25.22
N LEU A 103 31.15 -18.74 -24.61
CA LEU A 103 29.81 -18.27 -24.20
C LEU A 103 29.91 -17.38 -22.97
N VAL A 104 29.46 -16.14 -23.09
CA VAL A 104 29.38 -15.19 -21.97
C VAL A 104 28.58 -15.79 -20.83
N LYS A 105 29.14 -15.79 -19.62
CA LYS A 105 28.46 -16.26 -18.42
C LYS A 105 27.34 -15.27 -18.02
N ARG A 106 26.18 -15.81 -17.67
CA ARG A 106 25.02 -15.05 -17.20
C ARG A 106 24.51 -15.64 -15.91
N GLU A 107 24.10 -14.78 -14.99
CA GLU A 107 23.54 -15.16 -13.71
C GLU A 107 22.35 -14.27 -13.37
N ILE A 108 21.40 -14.81 -12.59
CA ILE A 108 20.32 -14.01 -12.04
C ILE A 108 20.90 -13.14 -10.95
N ILE A 109 20.87 -11.83 -11.18
CA ILE A 109 21.35 -10.81 -10.25
C ILE A 109 20.25 -10.34 -9.29
N ARG A 110 18.99 -10.45 -9.68
CA ARG A 110 17.85 -10.01 -8.91
C ARG A 110 16.55 -10.66 -9.39
N THR A 111 15.64 -10.93 -8.44
CA THR A 111 14.23 -11.23 -8.73
C THR A 111 13.36 -10.10 -8.18
N VAL A 112 12.67 -9.39 -9.08
CA VAL A 112 11.71 -8.35 -8.73
C VAL A 112 10.35 -8.99 -8.48
N THR A 113 9.74 -8.67 -7.34
CA THR A 113 8.43 -9.17 -6.92
C THR A 113 7.54 -8.01 -6.49
N PRO A 114 6.21 -8.16 -6.35
CA PRO A 114 5.34 -7.08 -5.92
C PRO A 114 5.76 -6.39 -4.62
N GLY A 115 6.32 -7.14 -3.66
CA GLY A 115 6.78 -6.62 -2.36
C GLY A 115 8.21 -6.06 -2.38
N THR A 116 8.99 -6.29 -3.46
CA THR A 116 10.41 -5.89 -3.52
C THR A 116 10.73 -4.81 -4.55
N VAL A 117 9.72 -4.10 -5.02
CA VAL A 117 9.86 -2.99 -5.98
C VAL A 117 10.53 -1.78 -5.33
N LEU A 118 11.50 -1.19 -6.04
CA LEU A 118 12.19 0.05 -5.68
C LEU A 118 11.97 1.18 -6.69
N ASP A 119 11.49 0.85 -7.89
CA ASP A 119 11.25 1.80 -8.96
C ASP A 119 10.01 2.66 -8.66
N GLU A 120 10.18 3.98 -8.73
CA GLU A 120 9.10 4.94 -8.50
C GLU A 120 7.93 4.80 -9.49
N ALA A 121 8.20 4.36 -10.72
CA ALA A 121 7.17 4.11 -11.71
C ALA A 121 6.16 3.01 -11.30
N CYS A 122 6.58 2.12 -10.38
CA CYS A 122 5.78 1.03 -9.86
C CYS A 122 5.11 1.35 -8.51
N LEU A 123 5.44 2.48 -7.89
CA LEU A 123 5.08 2.80 -6.52
C LEU A 123 4.18 4.04 -6.47
N GLU A 124 3.11 3.96 -5.69
CA GLU A 124 2.30 5.13 -5.34
C GLU A 124 3.06 5.99 -4.32
N ALA A 125 3.26 7.28 -4.61
CA ALA A 125 4.09 8.17 -3.80
C ALA A 125 3.63 8.28 -2.33
N GLY A 126 2.32 8.40 -2.10
CA GLY A 126 1.72 8.54 -0.76
C GLY A 126 1.36 7.22 -0.07
N ARG A 127 1.85 6.07 -0.56
CA ARG A 127 1.56 4.75 0.00
C ARG A 127 2.83 3.93 0.12
N SER A 128 2.98 3.24 1.27
CA SER A 128 4.05 2.25 1.47
C SER A 128 3.75 0.96 0.70
N ASN A 129 4.81 0.27 0.28
CA ASN A 129 4.72 -1.00 -0.43
C ASN A 129 5.23 -2.13 0.47
N TYR A 130 4.32 -2.75 1.21
CA TYR A 130 4.70 -3.74 2.21
C TYR A 130 4.89 -5.14 1.64
N LEU A 131 6.02 -5.75 2.00
CA LEU A 131 6.27 -7.18 2.02
C LEU A 131 6.07 -7.67 3.46
N CYS A 132 5.20 -8.66 3.67
CA CYS A 132 4.96 -9.21 5.00
C CYS A 132 5.57 -10.60 5.16
N GLY A 133 6.25 -10.83 6.30
CA GLY A 133 6.61 -12.15 6.80
C GLY A 133 5.59 -12.59 7.83
N VAL A 134 5.04 -13.79 7.68
CA VAL A 134 4.03 -14.36 8.60
C VAL A 134 4.48 -15.73 9.08
N TYR A 135 4.48 -15.92 10.38
CA TYR A 135 4.72 -17.21 11.02
C TYR A 135 3.57 -17.55 11.96
N LEU A 136 2.85 -18.62 11.66
CA LEU A 136 1.68 -19.07 12.41
C LEU A 136 1.91 -20.44 13.04
N THR A 137 1.48 -20.57 14.31
CA THR A 137 1.40 -21.83 15.04
C THR A 137 0.03 -21.95 15.72
N ASP A 138 -0.22 -23.08 16.37
CA ASP A 138 -1.46 -23.29 17.13
C ASP A 138 -1.62 -22.35 18.33
N THR A 139 -0.56 -21.74 18.82
CA THR A 139 -0.56 -20.93 20.04
C THR A 139 -0.20 -19.45 19.80
N ALA A 140 0.52 -19.15 18.75
CA ALA A 140 1.06 -17.81 18.49
C ALA A 140 1.11 -17.52 16.99
N ALA A 141 1.10 -16.21 16.65
CA ALA A 141 1.37 -15.72 15.32
C ALA A 141 2.38 -14.56 15.41
N GLY A 142 3.34 -14.54 14.49
CA GLY A 142 4.27 -13.42 14.27
C GLY A 142 4.00 -12.75 12.94
N LEU A 143 4.10 -11.44 12.92
CA LEU A 143 4.00 -10.61 11.72
C LEU A 143 5.17 -9.65 11.65
N CYS A 144 5.85 -9.65 10.52
CA CYS A 144 6.80 -8.60 10.15
C CYS A 144 6.32 -7.94 8.86
N ALA A 145 6.20 -6.64 8.84
CA ALA A 145 5.89 -5.86 7.65
C ALA A 145 7.07 -4.94 7.33
N ALA A 146 7.65 -5.09 6.14
CA ALA A 146 8.78 -4.29 5.68
C ALA A 146 8.45 -3.58 4.37
N ASP A 147 8.82 -2.31 4.28
CA ASP A 147 8.85 -1.55 3.04
C ASP A 147 10.31 -1.29 2.67
N ILE A 148 10.82 -2.06 1.72
CA ILE A 148 12.22 -1.95 1.29
C ILE A 148 12.49 -0.65 0.50
N SER A 149 11.45 0.00 0.00
CA SER A 149 11.58 1.28 -0.71
C SER A 149 11.80 2.45 0.24
N THR A 150 11.40 2.32 1.52
CA THR A 150 11.58 3.34 2.56
C THR A 150 12.55 2.93 3.66
N GLY A 151 12.95 1.65 3.68
CA GLY A 151 13.92 1.11 4.64
C GLY A 151 13.36 0.84 6.05
N GLN A 152 12.05 0.67 6.19
CA GLN A 152 11.37 0.48 7.47
C GLN A 152 10.82 -0.94 7.61
N ALA A 153 10.96 -1.53 8.80
CA ALA A 153 10.32 -2.77 9.17
C ALA A 153 9.61 -2.63 10.53
N GLN A 154 8.41 -3.19 10.63
CA GLN A 154 7.62 -3.25 11.85
C GLN A 154 7.32 -4.71 12.18
N VAL A 155 7.47 -5.08 13.46
CA VAL A 155 7.28 -6.46 13.92
C VAL A 155 6.33 -6.49 15.10
N THR A 156 5.42 -7.46 15.11
CA THR A 156 4.48 -7.68 16.22
C THR A 156 4.15 -9.16 16.38
N ALA A 157 3.49 -9.49 17.49
CA ALA A 157 3.05 -10.85 17.81
C ALA A 157 1.62 -10.88 18.32
N PHE A 158 0.98 -12.02 18.12
CA PHE A 158 -0.36 -12.34 18.61
C PHE A 158 -0.35 -13.69 19.29
N THR A 159 -1.03 -13.81 20.44
CA THR A 159 -1.10 -15.04 21.22
C THR A 159 -2.54 -15.38 21.61
N GLY A 160 -2.77 -16.63 21.96
CA GLY A 160 -4.07 -17.10 22.44
C GLY A 160 -5.11 -17.34 21.35
N ALA A 161 -6.38 -17.44 21.75
CA ALA A 161 -7.47 -17.82 20.85
C ALA A 161 -7.76 -16.82 19.73
N GLN A 162 -7.43 -15.54 19.93
CA GLN A 162 -7.69 -14.47 18.95
C GLN A 162 -6.47 -14.14 18.07
N ARG A 163 -5.40 -14.95 18.12
CA ARG A 163 -4.15 -14.68 17.36
C ARG A 163 -4.37 -14.53 15.85
N LEU A 164 -5.23 -15.36 15.28
CA LEU A 164 -5.53 -15.33 13.84
C LEU A 164 -6.33 -14.08 13.46
N THR A 165 -7.36 -13.74 14.22
CA THR A 165 -8.15 -12.53 14.02
C THR A 165 -7.27 -11.27 14.14
N GLY A 166 -6.43 -11.20 15.17
CA GLY A 166 -5.48 -10.11 15.36
C GLY A 166 -4.49 -9.98 14.19
N LEU A 167 -3.95 -11.10 13.73
CA LEU A 167 -3.06 -11.16 12.56
C LEU A 167 -3.75 -10.65 11.30
N ILE A 168 -4.98 -11.11 11.01
CA ILE A 168 -5.75 -10.69 9.83
C ILE A 168 -6.06 -9.18 9.89
N ASN A 169 -6.45 -8.65 11.05
CA ASN A 169 -6.73 -7.23 11.23
C ASN A 169 -5.48 -6.38 11.02
N GLU A 170 -4.33 -6.85 11.46
CA GLU A 170 -3.07 -6.15 11.29
C GLU A 170 -2.54 -6.24 9.86
N LEU A 171 -2.69 -7.37 9.18
CA LEU A 171 -2.45 -7.49 7.74
C LEU A 171 -3.33 -6.51 6.95
N GLY A 172 -4.57 -6.29 7.38
CA GLY A 172 -5.46 -5.30 6.78
C GLY A 172 -5.00 -3.86 6.95
N ARG A 173 -4.25 -3.56 8.00
CA ARG A 173 -3.61 -2.25 8.18
C ARG A 173 -2.50 -2.03 7.16
N PHE A 174 -1.66 -3.03 6.95
CA PHE A 174 -0.56 -2.95 6.00
C PHE A 174 -1.02 -3.09 4.55
N ALA A 175 -2.07 -3.88 4.30
CA ALA A 175 -2.53 -4.22 2.96
C ALA A 175 -1.34 -4.61 2.04
N PRO A 176 -0.61 -5.71 2.37
CA PRO A 176 0.65 -6.02 1.74
C PRO A 176 0.48 -6.37 0.27
N ALA A 177 1.48 -5.99 -0.55
CA ALA A 177 1.56 -6.41 -1.94
C ALA A 177 1.99 -7.89 -2.05
N GLU A 178 2.76 -8.36 -1.06
CA GLU A 178 3.28 -9.73 -1.03
C GLU A 178 3.44 -10.22 0.42
N ALA A 179 3.19 -11.50 0.67
CA ALA A 179 3.36 -12.12 1.97
C ALA A 179 4.10 -13.46 1.85
N VAL A 180 5.17 -13.61 2.63
CA VAL A 180 5.93 -14.84 2.75
C VAL A 180 5.57 -15.56 4.04
N MET A 181 5.28 -16.85 3.97
CA MET A 181 4.59 -17.56 5.05
C MET A 181 5.15 -18.96 5.27
N ASN A 182 5.07 -19.44 6.52
CA ASN A 182 5.25 -20.86 6.79
C ASN A 182 4.04 -21.69 6.33
N ALA A 183 4.17 -23.01 6.33
CA ALA A 183 3.11 -23.91 5.84
C ALA A 183 1.78 -23.70 6.55
N ALA A 184 1.77 -23.59 7.89
CA ALA A 184 0.55 -23.41 8.68
C ALA A 184 -0.20 -22.10 8.32
N ALA A 185 0.52 -21.01 8.06
CA ALA A 185 -0.09 -19.76 7.63
C ALA A 185 -0.55 -19.81 6.17
N TYR A 186 0.21 -20.46 5.29
CA TYR A 186 -0.12 -20.58 3.88
C TYR A 186 -1.37 -21.41 3.62
N ASP A 187 -1.54 -22.50 4.37
CA ASP A 187 -2.64 -23.45 4.20
C ASP A 187 -3.89 -23.03 5.01
N ASP A 188 -3.84 -21.95 5.83
CA ASP A 188 -4.98 -21.45 6.59
C ASP A 188 -6.02 -20.79 5.68
N PRO A 189 -7.30 -21.28 5.69
CA PRO A 189 -8.33 -20.75 4.78
C PRO A 189 -8.71 -19.30 5.05
N ALA A 190 -8.70 -18.84 6.31
CA ALA A 190 -9.09 -17.48 6.67
C ALA A 190 -8.01 -16.48 6.25
N LEU A 191 -6.73 -16.82 6.41
CA LEU A 191 -5.61 -16.02 5.88
C LEU A 191 -5.60 -15.99 4.37
N THR A 192 -5.90 -17.12 3.72
CA THR A 192 -6.01 -17.20 2.26
C THR A 192 -7.06 -16.24 1.74
N ALA A 193 -8.29 -16.33 2.24
CA ALA A 193 -9.38 -15.45 1.85
C ALA A 193 -9.06 -13.97 2.11
N ALA A 194 -8.44 -13.64 3.25
CA ALA A 194 -8.07 -12.27 3.56
C ALA A 194 -7.02 -11.71 2.59
N LEU A 195 -5.96 -12.47 2.33
CA LEU A 195 -4.83 -12.01 1.50
C LEU A 195 -5.19 -11.94 0.02
N GLU A 196 -5.85 -12.96 -0.53
CA GLU A 196 -6.15 -13.01 -1.96
C GLU A 196 -7.37 -12.17 -2.34
N GLU A 197 -8.51 -12.38 -1.65
CA GLU A 197 -9.78 -11.76 -2.05
C GLU A 197 -9.90 -10.31 -1.62
N ARG A 198 -9.38 -9.96 -0.41
CA ARG A 198 -9.53 -8.61 0.14
C ARG A 198 -8.37 -7.68 -0.20
N PHE A 199 -7.13 -8.19 -0.18
CA PHE A 199 -5.94 -7.36 -0.36
C PHE A 199 -5.27 -7.56 -1.73
N SER A 200 -5.67 -8.56 -2.53
CA SER A 200 -5.01 -8.92 -3.79
C SER A 200 -3.50 -9.16 -3.60
N CYS A 201 -3.15 -9.72 -2.44
CA CYS A 201 -1.78 -9.94 -2.00
C CYS A 201 -1.22 -11.23 -2.61
N ARG A 202 -0.03 -11.16 -3.17
CA ARG A 202 0.69 -12.37 -3.60
C ARG A 202 1.17 -13.15 -2.39
N ARG A 203 0.89 -14.45 -2.35
CA ARG A 203 1.33 -15.34 -1.29
C ARG A 203 2.52 -16.18 -1.75
N GLU A 204 3.49 -16.36 -0.84
CA GLU A 204 4.66 -17.19 -1.07
C GLU A 204 4.85 -18.13 0.12
N ARG A 205 4.95 -19.43 -0.19
CA ARG A 205 5.22 -20.45 0.82
C ARG A 205 6.72 -20.69 0.94
N LEU A 206 7.28 -20.47 2.11
CA LEU A 206 8.67 -20.84 2.39
C LEU A 206 8.74 -22.24 3.01
N ALA A 207 9.81 -22.96 2.68
CA ALA A 207 10.08 -24.25 3.30
C ALA A 207 10.33 -24.09 4.81
N GLU A 208 9.86 -25.05 5.63
CA GLU A 208 9.99 -25.02 7.10
C GLU A 208 11.43 -24.81 7.59
N GLY A 209 12.43 -25.36 6.90
CA GLY A 209 13.84 -25.14 7.22
C GLY A 209 14.32 -23.68 7.09
N ARG A 210 13.49 -22.76 6.56
CA ARG A 210 13.77 -21.33 6.49
C ARG A 210 13.36 -20.58 7.76
N PHE A 211 12.65 -21.23 8.67
CA PHE A 211 12.15 -20.69 9.94
C PHE A 211 12.92 -21.30 11.12
N ASP A 212 14.24 -21.14 11.12
CA ASP A 212 15.12 -21.58 12.22
C ASP A 212 15.46 -20.38 13.13
N VAL A 213 15.33 -20.57 14.44
CA VAL A 213 15.53 -19.50 15.45
C VAL A 213 16.97 -18.99 15.44
N SER A 214 17.98 -19.91 15.38
CA SER A 214 19.38 -19.53 15.41
C SER A 214 19.79 -18.79 14.12
N ASP A 215 19.24 -19.18 12.98
CA ASP A 215 19.49 -18.53 11.70
C ASP A 215 18.80 -17.15 11.66
N ALA A 216 17.56 -17.05 12.17
CA ALA A 216 16.83 -15.80 12.30
C ALA A 216 17.58 -14.79 13.21
N GLU A 217 18.06 -15.23 14.38
CA GLU A 217 18.88 -14.38 15.27
C GLU A 217 20.13 -13.83 14.58
N LYS A 218 20.84 -14.68 13.83
CA LYS A 218 22.04 -14.26 13.09
C LYS A 218 21.71 -13.21 12.03
N LYS A 219 20.63 -13.43 11.27
CA LYS A 219 20.19 -12.48 10.24
C LYS A 219 19.73 -11.15 10.83
N VAL A 220 18.95 -11.16 11.90
CA VAL A 220 18.49 -9.95 12.59
C VAL A 220 19.69 -9.18 13.17
N ARG A 221 20.64 -9.87 13.78
CA ARG A 221 21.88 -9.26 14.30
C ARG A 221 22.71 -8.62 13.19
N LEU A 222 22.84 -9.31 12.05
CA LEU A 222 23.57 -8.80 10.89
C LEU A 222 22.90 -7.56 10.31
N GLN A 223 21.59 -7.60 10.18
CA GLN A 223 20.81 -6.56 9.50
C GLN A 223 20.59 -5.32 10.37
N PHE A 224 20.16 -5.50 11.63
CA PHE A 224 19.70 -4.42 12.50
C PHE A 224 20.57 -4.22 13.76
N GLY A 225 21.57 -5.07 13.95
CA GLY A 225 22.45 -5.01 15.11
C GLY A 225 21.89 -5.72 16.35
N GLU A 226 22.72 -5.75 17.42
CA GLU A 226 22.42 -6.46 18.67
C GLU A 226 21.28 -5.82 19.47
N THR A 227 21.13 -4.49 19.40
CA THR A 227 20.09 -3.74 20.12
C THR A 227 18.70 -4.15 19.64
N ALA A 228 18.51 -4.19 18.33
CA ALA A 228 17.22 -4.60 17.73
C ALA A 228 16.80 -6.02 18.14
N LEU A 229 17.76 -6.93 18.24
CA LEU A 229 17.50 -8.30 18.71
C LEU A 229 17.08 -8.32 20.20
N ARG A 230 17.61 -7.43 21.03
CA ARG A 230 17.23 -7.33 22.47
C ARG A 230 15.84 -6.77 22.68
N ASP A 231 15.37 -5.93 21.78
CA ASP A 231 14.06 -5.30 21.85
C ASP A 231 12.93 -6.28 21.49
N LEU A 232 13.25 -7.36 20.76
CA LEU A 232 12.29 -8.43 20.47
C LEU A 232 11.99 -9.28 21.72
N PRO A 233 10.75 -9.76 21.88
CA PRO A 233 10.34 -10.55 23.05
C PRO A 233 11.06 -11.90 23.07
N ARG A 234 11.84 -12.15 24.11
CA ARG A 234 12.63 -13.39 24.25
C ARG A 234 11.78 -14.66 24.45
N ASN A 235 10.57 -14.48 24.95
CA ASN A 235 9.66 -15.60 25.27
C ASN A 235 8.73 -15.97 24.12
N GLU A 236 8.81 -15.25 23.00
CA GLU A 236 7.94 -15.41 21.82
C GLU A 236 8.81 -15.54 20.58
N SER A 237 8.95 -16.75 20.05
CA SER A 237 9.77 -16.98 18.83
C SER A 237 9.06 -16.57 17.54
N ALA A 238 7.73 -16.51 17.53
CA ALA A 238 6.95 -16.26 16.32
C ALA A 238 7.31 -14.93 15.59
N PRO A 239 7.46 -13.76 16.25
CA PRO A 239 7.87 -12.53 15.58
C PRO A 239 9.30 -12.60 15.03
N LEU A 240 10.21 -13.23 15.75
CA LEU A 240 11.58 -13.45 15.28
C LEU A 240 11.62 -14.34 14.03
N LEU A 241 10.82 -15.41 14.01
CA LEU A 241 10.72 -16.32 12.87
C LEU A 241 10.05 -15.66 11.67
N ALA A 242 9.02 -14.84 11.89
CA ALA A 242 8.40 -14.06 10.81
C ALA A 242 9.41 -13.09 10.17
N LEU A 243 10.20 -12.38 10.99
CA LEU A 243 11.26 -11.48 10.52
C LEU A 243 12.39 -12.26 9.83
N GLY A 244 12.85 -13.37 10.42
CA GLY A 244 13.90 -14.24 9.86
C GLY A 244 13.51 -14.83 8.51
N GLY A 245 12.27 -15.31 8.36
CA GLY A 245 11.72 -15.78 7.09
C GLY A 245 11.68 -14.69 6.03
N LEU A 246 11.23 -13.49 6.39
CA LEU A 246 11.22 -12.32 5.50
C LEU A 246 12.63 -11.94 5.04
N LEU A 247 13.60 -11.86 5.96
CA LEU A 247 14.99 -11.56 5.61
C LEU A 247 15.60 -12.66 4.70
N THR A 248 15.27 -13.93 4.96
CA THR A 248 15.69 -15.02 4.08
C THR A 248 15.20 -14.82 2.65
N TYR A 249 13.92 -14.53 2.51
CA TYR A 249 13.32 -14.27 1.20
C TYR A 249 13.94 -13.05 0.50
N LEU A 250 14.21 -11.98 1.24
CA LEU A 250 14.87 -10.80 0.70
C LEU A 250 16.28 -11.10 0.21
N TYR A 251 17.10 -11.81 0.98
CA TYR A 251 18.46 -12.17 0.55
C TYR A 251 18.46 -13.12 -0.68
N GLU A 252 17.50 -14.02 -0.76
CA GLU A 252 17.36 -14.92 -1.90
C GLU A 252 16.90 -14.22 -3.18
N THR A 253 16.00 -13.27 -3.08
CA THR A 253 15.43 -12.53 -4.21
C THR A 253 16.32 -11.37 -4.66
N GLN A 254 16.93 -10.64 -3.73
CA GLN A 254 17.74 -9.47 -4.06
C GLN A 254 19.21 -9.82 -4.38
N LYS A 255 19.70 -10.98 -3.94
CA LYS A 255 21.09 -11.45 -4.16
C LYS A 255 22.18 -10.48 -3.65
N THR A 256 21.79 -9.46 -2.92
CA THR A 256 22.65 -8.43 -2.33
C THR A 256 22.22 -8.15 -0.89
N ASP A 257 23.09 -7.51 -0.12
CA ASP A 257 22.72 -7.00 1.20
C ASP A 257 21.61 -5.96 1.08
N VAL A 258 20.56 -6.08 1.91
CA VAL A 258 19.43 -5.12 1.96
C VAL A 258 19.70 -4.01 2.97
N LYS A 259 20.87 -3.36 2.91
CA LYS A 259 21.34 -2.35 3.88
C LYS A 259 20.42 -1.14 4.01
N GLN A 260 19.57 -0.89 3.02
CA GLN A 260 18.54 0.14 3.09
C GLN A 260 17.48 -0.14 4.15
N LEU A 261 17.25 -1.41 4.51
CA LEU A 261 16.34 -1.80 5.58
C LEU A 261 17.09 -1.69 6.92
N ASP A 262 17.17 -0.49 7.47
CA ASP A 262 17.97 -0.18 8.66
C ASP A 262 17.16 0.11 9.94
N LYS A 263 15.84 0.30 9.82
CA LYS A 263 14.94 0.58 10.93
C LYS A 263 14.04 -0.61 11.21
N LEU A 264 14.14 -1.14 12.44
CA LEU A 264 13.25 -2.16 12.97
C LEU A 264 12.49 -1.59 14.17
N GLU A 265 11.16 -1.61 14.10
CA GLU A 265 10.28 -1.21 15.19
C GLU A 265 9.52 -2.41 15.73
N TRP A 266 9.74 -2.74 16.99
CA TRP A 266 8.90 -3.68 17.74
C TRP A 266 7.75 -2.92 18.40
N TYR A 267 6.52 -3.37 18.17
CA TYR A 267 5.35 -2.78 18.83
C TYR A 267 4.37 -3.86 19.32
N ARG A 268 3.58 -3.50 20.31
CA ARG A 268 2.44 -4.28 20.77
C ARG A 268 1.16 -3.64 20.26
N THR A 269 0.22 -4.44 19.80
CA THR A 269 -1.07 -3.94 19.27
C THR A 269 -1.81 -3.05 20.28
N GLY A 270 -1.77 -3.37 21.57
CA GLY A 270 -2.40 -2.56 22.63
C GLY A 270 -1.78 -1.17 22.89
N GLN A 271 -0.70 -0.76 22.17
CA GLN A 271 -0.19 0.61 22.19
C GLN A 271 -1.01 1.58 21.35
N PHE A 272 -1.84 1.06 20.46
CA PHE A 272 -2.69 1.80 19.56
C PHE A 272 -4.15 1.40 19.73
N MET A 273 -5.07 2.31 19.34
CA MET A 273 -6.47 1.96 19.21
C MET A 273 -6.62 0.87 18.15
N GLU A 274 -7.24 -0.23 18.53
CA GLU A 274 -7.48 -1.33 17.60
C GLU A 274 -8.68 -1.01 16.69
N LEU A 275 -8.46 -1.16 15.39
CA LEU A 275 -9.46 -0.99 14.35
C LEU A 275 -9.47 -2.28 13.53
N ASP A 276 -10.58 -3.02 13.56
CA ASP A 276 -10.76 -4.18 12.70
C ASP A 276 -10.96 -3.78 11.22
N LEU A 277 -10.91 -4.75 10.33
CA LEU A 277 -11.11 -4.53 8.89
C LEU A 277 -12.46 -3.89 8.60
N THR A 278 -13.49 -4.29 9.33
CA THR A 278 -14.86 -3.82 9.17
C THR A 278 -14.97 -2.35 9.59
N ALA A 279 -14.37 -1.97 10.72
CA ALA A 279 -14.34 -0.57 11.17
C ALA A 279 -13.56 0.34 10.18
N ARG A 280 -12.38 -0.09 9.71
CA ARG A 280 -11.59 0.67 8.70
C ARG A 280 -12.40 0.94 7.44
N ARG A 281 -13.09 -0.09 6.95
CA ARG A 281 -13.94 -0.02 5.76
C ARG A 281 -15.18 0.83 5.99
N ASN A 282 -15.93 0.58 7.06
CA ASN A 282 -17.21 1.26 7.34
C ASN A 282 -17.03 2.75 7.67
N LEU A 283 -15.91 3.13 8.26
CA LEU A 283 -15.54 4.53 8.53
C LEU A 283 -14.88 5.20 7.32
N GLU A 284 -14.65 4.47 6.22
CA GLU A 284 -14.03 4.99 5.00
C GLU A 284 -12.74 5.78 5.30
N LEU A 285 -11.83 5.15 6.05
CA LEU A 285 -10.64 5.84 6.54
C LEU A 285 -9.72 6.28 5.41
N THR A 286 -9.36 5.38 4.50
CA THR A 286 -8.38 5.63 3.44
C THR A 286 -8.97 5.67 2.04
N GLU A 287 -10.12 5.02 1.85
CA GLU A 287 -10.81 4.89 0.57
C GLU A 287 -12.33 4.73 0.79
N THR A 288 -13.12 5.01 -0.23
CA THR A 288 -14.58 4.88 -0.19
C THR A 288 -15.02 3.43 -0.37
N LEU A 289 -16.18 3.07 0.23
CA LEU A 289 -16.76 1.72 0.17
C LEU A 289 -17.05 1.25 -1.27
N ARG A 290 -17.60 2.13 -2.10
CA ARG A 290 -18.08 1.75 -3.45
C ARG A 290 -17.05 1.92 -4.54
N GLY A 291 -16.28 3.02 -4.51
CA GLY A 291 -15.35 3.37 -5.58
C GLY A 291 -13.90 2.98 -5.30
N LYS A 292 -13.57 2.59 -4.07
CA LYS A 292 -12.17 2.41 -3.61
C LYS A 292 -11.29 3.62 -3.93
N GLU A 293 -11.88 4.82 -3.90
CA GLU A 293 -11.21 6.08 -4.20
C GLU A 293 -10.79 6.79 -2.91
N LYS A 294 -9.65 7.48 -2.95
CA LYS A 294 -9.23 8.37 -1.87
C LYS A 294 -10.22 9.52 -1.65
N LYS A 295 -10.75 10.10 -2.74
CA LYS A 295 -11.72 11.19 -2.67
C LYS A 295 -13.03 10.72 -2.02
N GLY A 296 -13.42 11.35 -0.94
CA GLY A 296 -14.58 10.95 -0.13
C GLY A 296 -14.23 10.14 1.11
N SER A 297 -12.94 9.88 1.38
CA SER A 297 -12.46 9.23 2.60
C SER A 297 -12.01 10.25 3.66
N LEU A 298 -11.75 9.81 4.90
CA LEU A 298 -11.15 10.65 5.93
C LEU A 298 -9.75 11.11 5.52
N LEU A 299 -8.95 10.23 4.91
CA LEU A 299 -7.62 10.56 4.40
C LEU A 299 -7.67 11.72 3.39
N TRP A 300 -8.65 11.75 2.51
CA TRP A 300 -8.81 12.87 1.58
C TRP A 300 -9.09 14.22 2.28
N VAL A 301 -9.75 14.18 3.42
CA VAL A 301 -9.98 15.41 4.23
C VAL A 301 -8.69 15.88 4.84
N LEU A 302 -7.94 14.96 5.49
CA LEU A 302 -6.77 15.28 6.32
C LEU A 302 -5.49 15.49 5.51
N ASP A 303 -5.37 14.84 4.34
CA ASP A 303 -4.14 14.91 3.57
C ASP A 303 -3.99 16.26 2.84
N LYS A 304 -3.23 17.13 3.48
CA LYS A 304 -2.73 18.42 2.97
C LYS A 304 -1.20 18.45 2.99
N THR A 305 -0.58 17.29 3.06
CA THR A 305 0.88 17.15 3.06
C THR A 305 1.49 17.71 1.77
N LYS A 306 2.75 18.05 1.82
CA LYS A 306 3.54 18.62 0.73
C LYS A 306 4.60 17.66 0.21
N THR A 307 4.91 16.63 0.99
CA THR A 307 5.92 15.63 0.67
C THR A 307 5.33 14.21 0.60
N PRO A 308 5.89 13.31 -0.23
CA PRO A 308 5.49 11.91 -0.26
C PRO A 308 5.66 11.21 1.11
N MET A 309 6.74 11.53 1.81
CA MET A 309 7.06 11.01 3.14
C MET A 309 5.99 11.42 4.16
N GLY A 310 5.57 12.70 4.15
CA GLY A 310 4.47 13.20 4.98
C GLY A 310 3.14 12.50 4.69
N ALA A 311 2.83 12.25 3.43
CA ALA A 311 1.61 11.55 3.03
C ALA A 311 1.57 10.10 3.56
N ARG A 312 2.71 9.38 3.50
CA ARG A 312 2.84 8.03 4.07
C ARG A 312 2.71 8.06 5.59
N ASN A 313 3.37 9.00 6.26
CA ASN A 313 3.29 9.15 7.72
C ASN A 313 1.88 9.50 8.19
N LEU A 314 1.17 10.40 7.50
CA LEU A 314 -0.21 10.76 7.81
C LEU A 314 -1.13 9.54 7.69
N ARG A 315 -1.00 8.76 6.62
CA ARG A 315 -1.75 7.52 6.43
C ARG A 315 -1.47 6.52 7.56
N MET A 316 -0.22 6.36 7.96
CA MET A 316 0.17 5.49 9.07
C MET A 316 -0.42 5.97 10.40
N TRP A 317 -0.32 7.25 10.74
CA TRP A 317 -0.88 7.80 11.98
C TRP A 317 -2.40 7.66 12.05
N GLN A 318 -3.09 7.86 10.94
CA GLN A 318 -4.55 7.67 10.86
C GLN A 318 -4.97 6.21 11.09
N GLN A 319 -4.14 5.26 10.68
CA GLN A 319 -4.40 3.84 10.85
C GLN A 319 -3.97 3.29 12.20
N GLN A 320 -3.17 4.05 12.96
CA GLN A 320 -2.67 3.74 14.29
C GLN A 320 -2.96 4.89 15.28
N PRO A 321 -4.25 5.15 15.61
CA PRO A 321 -4.57 6.17 16.61
C PRO A 321 -3.97 5.79 17.97
N LEU A 322 -3.48 6.76 18.70
CA LEU A 322 -2.80 6.55 19.97
C LEU A 322 -3.80 6.27 21.10
N VAL A 323 -3.38 5.50 22.10
CA VAL A 323 -4.10 5.34 23.38
C VAL A 323 -3.40 6.07 24.54
N ASN A 324 -2.14 6.45 24.34
CA ASN A 324 -1.38 7.18 25.37
C ASN A 324 -1.71 8.67 25.32
N VAL A 325 -2.37 9.19 26.37
CA VAL A 325 -2.81 10.59 26.51
C VAL A 325 -1.65 11.56 26.33
N ALA A 326 -0.51 11.31 26.95
CA ALA A 326 0.64 12.19 26.86
C ALA A 326 1.22 12.27 25.44
N ALA A 327 1.14 11.18 24.67
CA ALA A 327 1.57 11.16 23.27
C ALA A 327 0.57 11.91 22.38
N ILE A 328 -0.73 11.77 22.65
CA ILE A 328 -1.79 12.52 21.97
C ILE A 328 -1.62 14.01 22.23
N ASP A 329 -1.47 14.41 23.48
CA ASP A 329 -1.29 15.82 23.86
C ASP A 329 -0.04 16.44 23.23
N ARG A 330 1.06 15.70 23.09
CA ARG A 330 2.25 16.18 22.38
C ARG A 330 1.95 16.55 20.93
N ARG A 331 1.15 15.74 20.22
CA ARG A 331 0.72 16.04 18.84
C ARG A 331 -0.24 17.22 18.82
N LEU A 332 -1.26 17.23 19.69
CA LEU A 332 -2.24 18.33 19.79
C LEU A 332 -1.58 19.68 20.11
N ASN A 333 -0.57 19.71 20.98
CA ASN A 333 0.21 20.91 21.29
C ASN A 333 0.99 21.42 20.08
N ALA A 334 1.59 20.52 19.28
CA ALA A 334 2.29 20.89 18.06
C ALA A 334 1.31 21.44 16.99
N VAL A 335 0.15 20.80 16.84
CA VAL A 335 -0.91 21.27 15.94
C VAL A 335 -1.44 22.64 16.39
N ALA A 336 -1.64 22.85 17.70
CA ALA A 336 -2.07 24.14 18.24
C ALA A 336 -1.07 25.24 17.91
N ALA A 337 0.22 25.04 18.21
CA ALA A 337 1.27 26.00 17.92
C ALA A 337 1.33 26.40 16.44
N LEU A 338 1.18 25.42 15.53
CA LEU A 338 1.12 25.66 14.08
C LEU A 338 -0.17 26.32 13.63
N THR A 339 -1.31 26.06 14.30
CA THR A 339 -2.60 26.67 13.97
C THR A 339 -2.62 28.14 14.39
N ASP A 340 -2.10 28.46 15.57
CA ASP A 340 -2.05 29.81 16.14
C ASP A 340 -1.05 30.71 15.38
N ASN A 341 0.05 30.16 14.89
CA ASN A 341 1.03 30.90 14.08
C ASN A 341 0.82 30.61 12.58
N THR A 342 -0.14 31.30 11.99
CA THR A 342 -0.48 31.13 10.56
C THR A 342 0.67 31.46 9.62
N VAL A 343 1.46 32.50 9.90
CA VAL A 343 2.59 32.88 9.05
C VAL A 343 3.65 31.78 9.06
N GLY A 344 4.11 31.38 10.25
CA GLY A 344 5.13 30.33 10.38
C GLY A 344 4.66 28.99 9.78
N ARG A 345 3.36 28.63 9.92
CA ARG A 345 2.80 27.46 9.26
C ARG A 345 2.88 27.55 7.74
N GLN A 346 2.54 28.68 7.14
CA GLN A 346 2.58 28.84 5.68
C GLN A 346 4.02 28.87 5.15
N GLU A 347 4.96 29.48 5.86
CA GLU A 347 6.39 29.45 5.52
C GLU A 347 6.93 28.01 5.55
N LEU A 348 6.65 27.24 6.60
CA LEU A 348 7.02 25.82 6.68
C LEU A 348 6.42 25.01 5.52
N ARG A 349 5.15 25.20 5.22
CA ARG A 349 4.49 24.50 4.11
C ARG A 349 5.08 24.88 2.75
N LEU A 350 5.51 26.11 2.58
CA LEU A 350 6.19 26.56 1.37
C LEU A 350 7.57 25.92 1.25
N ALA A 351 8.35 25.90 2.34
CA ALA A 351 9.67 25.27 2.38
C ALA A 351 9.61 23.75 2.13
N LEU A 352 8.53 23.07 2.51
CA LEU A 352 8.30 21.64 2.24
C LEU A 352 7.84 21.37 0.79
N THR A 353 7.37 22.41 0.07
CA THR A 353 6.81 22.22 -1.28
C THR A 353 7.92 21.95 -2.29
N GLY A 354 7.77 20.88 -3.07
CA GLY A 354 8.76 20.50 -4.10
C GLY A 354 9.89 19.61 -3.58
N MET A 355 9.91 19.30 -2.28
CA MET A 355 10.89 18.40 -1.69
C MET A 355 10.69 16.98 -2.20
N GLY A 356 11.75 16.37 -2.73
CA GLY A 356 11.79 15.01 -3.24
C GLY A 356 11.66 13.95 -2.14
N ASP A 357 11.42 12.71 -2.54
CA ASP A 357 11.29 11.56 -1.65
C ASP A 357 12.65 11.04 -1.18
N MET A 358 13.17 11.59 -0.10
CA MET A 358 14.48 11.23 0.44
C MET A 358 14.55 9.75 0.87
N GLU A 359 13.46 9.16 1.38
CA GLU A 359 13.44 7.75 1.78
C GLU A 359 13.68 6.83 0.58
N ARG A 360 12.90 7.01 -0.50
CA ARG A 360 13.00 6.18 -1.70
C ARG A 360 14.26 6.43 -2.50
N LEU A 361 14.71 7.68 -2.59
CA LEU A 361 15.99 8.03 -3.21
C LEU A 361 17.15 7.35 -2.49
N MET A 362 17.17 7.43 -1.17
CA MET A 362 18.22 6.83 -0.36
C MET A 362 18.24 5.31 -0.48
N SER A 363 17.08 4.66 -0.51
CA SER A 363 16.97 3.21 -0.70
C SER A 363 17.56 2.76 -2.05
N ARG A 364 17.31 3.49 -3.15
CA ARG A 364 17.92 3.21 -4.46
C ARG A 364 19.42 3.45 -4.47
N ILE A 365 19.91 4.47 -3.77
CA ILE A 365 21.33 4.78 -3.62
C ILE A 365 22.04 3.65 -2.90
N VAL A 366 21.52 3.21 -1.76
CA VAL A 366 22.09 2.12 -0.96
C VAL A 366 22.06 0.80 -1.71
N TYR A 367 20.97 0.54 -2.43
CA TYR A 367 20.83 -0.67 -3.25
C TYR A 367 21.75 -0.67 -4.49
N GLY A 368 22.23 0.49 -4.92
CA GLY A 368 23.17 0.65 -6.04
C GLY A 368 22.52 0.80 -7.42
N THR A 369 21.19 0.95 -7.50
CA THR A 369 20.46 1.19 -8.77
C THR A 369 20.30 2.67 -9.10
N ALA A 370 20.56 3.57 -8.15
CA ALA A 370 20.47 5.00 -8.36
C ALA A 370 21.43 5.49 -9.43
N GLY A 371 20.93 6.32 -10.35
CA GLY A 371 21.71 7.05 -11.34
C GLY A 371 22.18 8.42 -10.84
N ALA A 372 22.92 9.15 -11.69
CA ALA A 372 23.41 10.50 -11.34
C ALA A 372 22.28 11.48 -11.05
N ARG A 373 21.15 11.38 -11.76
CA ARG A 373 19.95 12.19 -11.52
C ARG A 373 19.34 11.95 -10.16
N ASP A 374 19.38 10.72 -9.63
CA ASP A 374 18.86 10.41 -8.31
C ASP A 374 19.66 11.10 -7.20
N LEU A 375 21.00 11.14 -7.35
CA LEU A 375 21.85 11.87 -6.43
C LEU A 375 21.60 13.38 -6.49
N VAL A 376 21.40 13.94 -7.68
CA VAL A 376 21.03 15.35 -7.85
C VAL A 376 19.66 15.64 -7.25
N ASN A 377 18.68 14.73 -7.40
CA ASN A 377 17.37 14.87 -6.76
C ASN A 377 17.47 14.77 -5.22
N LEU A 378 18.37 13.89 -4.70
CA LEU A 378 18.63 13.86 -3.26
C LEU A 378 19.25 15.17 -2.79
N ARG A 379 20.26 15.70 -3.51
CA ARG A 379 20.86 17.02 -3.22
C ARG A 379 19.79 18.11 -3.15
N ALA A 380 18.93 18.19 -4.16
CA ALA A 380 17.86 19.16 -4.20
C ALA A 380 16.89 19.04 -3.01
N ALA A 381 16.58 17.81 -2.59
CA ALA A 381 15.75 17.58 -1.39
C ALA A 381 16.48 18.03 -0.11
N LEU A 382 17.78 17.74 0.03
CA LEU A 382 18.58 18.16 1.20
C LEU A 382 18.76 19.68 1.26
N GLU A 383 18.82 20.38 0.14
CA GLU A 383 18.93 21.84 0.08
C GLU A 383 17.70 22.58 0.66
N HIS A 384 16.56 21.89 0.86
CA HIS A 384 15.40 22.43 1.59
C HIS A 384 15.60 22.46 3.13
N LEU A 385 16.45 21.58 3.70
CA LEU A 385 16.57 21.39 5.13
C LEU A 385 17.00 22.66 5.91
N PRO A 386 18.00 23.47 5.45
CA PRO A 386 18.37 24.70 6.13
C PRO A 386 17.21 25.69 6.24
N GLU A 387 16.41 25.85 5.19
CA GLU A 387 15.26 26.74 5.18
C GLU A 387 14.14 26.24 6.12
N ILE A 388 13.87 24.93 6.10
CA ILE A 388 12.90 24.32 7.03
C ILE A 388 13.33 24.55 8.47
N LYS A 389 14.62 24.34 8.77
CA LYS A 389 15.17 24.58 10.11
C LYS A 389 15.05 26.05 10.54
N ARG A 390 15.29 26.99 9.61
CA ARG A 390 15.05 28.42 9.83
C ARG A 390 13.58 28.70 10.16
N CYS A 391 12.66 28.11 9.44
CA CYS A 391 11.22 28.27 9.65
C CYS A 391 10.72 27.59 10.94
N LEU A 392 11.44 26.63 11.52
CA LEU A 392 11.14 26.03 12.82
C LEU A 392 11.53 26.92 14.01
N THR A 393 12.37 27.94 13.81
CA THR A 393 12.89 28.84 14.88
C THR A 393 11.79 29.42 15.79
N PRO A 394 10.58 29.83 15.31
CA PRO A 394 9.52 30.31 16.17
C PRO A 394 8.88 29.23 17.08
N PHE A 395 9.13 27.94 16.81
CA PHE A 395 8.45 26.79 17.44
C PHE A 395 9.39 25.96 18.34
N ARG A 396 10.25 26.61 19.13
CA ARG A 396 11.33 25.96 19.91
C ARG A 396 10.86 25.15 21.13
N THR A 397 9.57 24.93 21.31
CA THR A 397 9.05 24.22 22.49
C THR A 397 8.27 22.96 22.10
N GLY A 398 8.19 22.01 23.03
CA GLY A 398 7.39 20.79 22.86
C GLY A 398 7.91 19.85 21.78
N ALA A 399 7.01 19.28 20.99
CA ALA A 399 7.36 18.32 19.93
C ALA A 399 8.08 18.99 18.76
N LEU A 400 7.69 20.21 18.39
CA LEU A 400 8.34 20.96 17.28
C LEU A 400 9.77 21.38 17.65
N GLY A 401 10.02 21.78 18.91
CA GLY A 401 11.36 22.06 19.38
C GLY A 401 12.28 20.83 19.34
N LYS A 402 11.77 19.65 19.69
CA LYS A 402 12.52 18.39 19.55
C LYS A 402 12.83 18.05 18.10
N LEU A 403 11.88 18.29 17.17
CA LEU A 403 12.13 18.11 15.74
C LEU A 403 13.25 19.05 15.26
N ASP A 404 13.24 20.31 15.68
CA ASP A 404 14.28 21.30 15.37
C ASP A 404 15.67 20.88 15.90
N GLU A 405 15.74 20.40 17.15
CA GLU A 405 16.98 19.91 17.77
C GLU A 405 17.58 18.72 17.03
N GLN A 406 16.74 17.78 16.57
CA GLN A 406 17.18 16.54 15.93
C GLN A 406 17.42 16.68 14.43
N LEU A 407 16.83 17.68 13.78
CA LEU A 407 16.96 17.90 12.35
C LEU A 407 18.34 18.46 12.00
N GLU A 408 19.15 17.66 11.33
CA GLU A 408 20.41 18.10 10.73
C GLU A 408 20.15 18.70 9.35
N THR A 409 20.97 19.68 8.95
CA THR A 409 20.85 20.34 7.63
C THR A 409 21.51 19.54 6.50
N LEU A 410 22.39 18.61 6.82
CA LEU A 410 23.07 17.69 5.88
C LEU A 410 23.77 18.41 4.73
N GLU A 411 24.25 19.64 4.95
CA GLU A 411 24.94 20.48 3.94
C GLU A 411 26.27 19.85 3.49
N ASP A 412 26.88 19.02 4.33
CA ASP A 412 28.05 18.23 3.99
C ASP A 412 27.77 17.25 2.85
N ILE A 413 26.61 16.58 2.87
CA ILE A 413 26.19 15.61 1.86
C ILE A 413 25.78 16.35 0.57
N SER A 414 24.90 17.36 0.68
CA SER A 414 24.45 18.13 -0.48
C SER A 414 25.61 18.85 -1.19
N GLY A 415 26.53 19.47 -0.40
CA GLY A 415 27.74 20.10 -0.91
C GLY A 415 28.69 19.13 -1.58
N ARG A 416 28.82 17.90 -1.05
CA ARG A 416 29.65 16.86 -1.66
C ARG A 416 29.10 16.44 -3.03
N ILE A 417 27.78 16.23 -3.14
CA ILE A 417 27.13 15.89 -4.42
C ILE A 417 27.28 17.05 -5.40
N ALA A 418 27.07 18.29 -4.96
CA ALA A 418 27.21 19.49 -5.80
C ALA A 418 28.62 19.70 -6.32
N ALA A 419 29.64 19.34 -5.54
CA ALA A 419 31.03 19.45 -5.96
C ALA A 419 31.43 18.46 -7.07
N VAL A 420 30.78 17.29 -7.08
CA VAL A 420 31.14 16.19 -8.01
C VAL A 420 30.28 16.19 -9.27
N LEU A 421 28.96 16.34 -9.14
CA LEU A 421 28.04 16.19 -10.25
C LEU A 421 27.63 17.53 -10.87
N VAL A 422 27.37 17.50 -12.16
CA VAL A 422 26.69 18.59 -12.87
C VAL A 422 25.24 18.70 -12.43
N ASP A 423 24.60 19.87 -12.65
CA ASP A 423 23.21 20.08 -12.22
C ASP A 423 22.20 19.30 -13.08
N GLU A 424 22.52 19.04 -14.34
CA GLU A 424 21.70 18.27 -15.28
C GLU A 424 22.51 17.10 -15.87
N PRO A 425 22.70 16.00 -15.12
CA PRO A 425 23.46 14.87 -15.64
C PRO A 425 22.66 14.11 -16.72
N PRO A 426 23.36 13.40 -17.61
CA PRO A 426 22.73 12.57 -18.64
C PRO A 426 21.84 11.50 -18.02
N PHE A 427 20.97 10.91 -18.83
CA PHE A 427 20.06 9.84 -18.36
C PHE A 427 20.84 8.57 -17.99
N SER A 428 21.82 8.20 -18.83
CA SER A 428 22.63 7.00 -18.63
C SER A 428 23.98 7.36 -18.03
N VAL A 429 24.35 6.70 -16.94
CA VAL A 429 25.67 6.84 -16.29
C VAL A 429 26.85 6.32 -17.15
N ARG A 430 26.56 5.68 -18.29
CA ARG A 430 27.57 5.14 -19.23
C ARG A 430 27.89 6.09 -20.38
N GLU A 431 27.19 7.21 -20.48
CA GLU A 431 27.37 8.17 -21.57
C GLU A 431 28.49 9.21 -21.28
N GLY A 432 28.96 9.28 -20.04
CA GLY A 432 29.84 10.34 -19.57
C GLY A 432 29.15 11.70 -19.48
N GLY A 433 29.85 12.76 -19.12
CA GLY A 433 29.29 14.11 -19.01
C GLY A 433 28.55 14.39 -17.69
N MET A 434 28.74 13.56 -16.68
CA MET A 434 28.07 13.72 -15.37
C MET A 434 28.94 14.37 -14.30
N ILE A 435 30.27 14.33 -14.44
CA ILE A 435 31.20 14.92 -13.48
C ILE A 435 31.37 16.41 -13.78
N ARG A 436 31.44 17.24 -12.74
CA ARG A 436 31.61 18.69 -12.87
C ARG A 436 33.02 19.03 -13.37
N GLU A 437 33.13 20.02 -14.25
CA GLU A 437 34.42 20.56 -14.71
C GLU A 437 35.22 21.10 -13.52
N GLY A 438 36.52 20.81 -13.49
CA GLY A 438 37.41 21.17 -12.40
C GLY A 438 37.36 20.23 -11.18
N TYR A 439 36.62 19.14 -11.25
CA TYR A 439 36.61 18.16 -10.15
C TYR A 439 37.75 17.13 -10.24
N ASP A 440 38.08 16.67 -11.46
CA ASP A 440 39.14 15.69 -11.71
C ASP A 440 39.95 16.07 -12.93
N ASP A 441 41.28 16.25 -12.75
CA ASP A 441 42.19 16.72 -13.80
C ASP A 441 42.25 15.79 -15.01
N GLU A 442 42.08 14.45 -14.80
CA GLU A 442 42.16 13.48 -15.90
C GLU A 442 40.86 13.48 -16.73
N VAL A 443 39.70 13.65 -16.09
CA VAL A 443 38.41 13.85 -16.79
C VAL A 443 38.48 15.12 -17.64
N ASP A 444 38.95 16.23 -17.07
CA ASP A 444 39.07 17.50 -17.80
C ASP A 444 40.08 17.41 -18.98
N ARG A 445 41.19 16.69 -18.79
CA ARG A 445 42.16 16.39 -19.85
C ARG A 445 41.53 15.58 -20.98
N LEU A 446 40.80 14.50 -20.66
CA LEU A 446 40.12 13.65 -21.65
C LEU A 446 39.04 14.39 -22.41
N ARG A 447 38.23 15.23 -21.74
CA ARG A 447 37.25 16.13 -22.36
C ARG A 447 37.92 17.18 -23.25
N GLY A 448 39.11 17.66 -22.84
CA GLY A 448 39.91 18.54 -23.66
C GLY A 448 40.30 17.89 -24.99
N ILE A 449 40.72 16.63 -24.99
CA ILE A 449 41.01 15.86 -26.19
C ILE A 449 39.75 15.69 -27.06
N LEU A 450 38.61 15.33 -26.44
CA LEU A 450 37.33 15.16 -27.14
C LEU A 450 36.83 16.45 -27.79
N SER A 451 36.92 17.56 -27.11
CA SER A 451 36.53 18.88 -27.64
C SER A 451 37.56 19.43 -28.64
N GLY A 452 38.82 19.24 -28.35
CA GLY A 452 39.94 19.61 -29.23
C GLY A 452 39.96 18.79 -30.52
N GLY A 453 39.52 17.53 -30.48
CA GLY A 453 39.41 16.68 -31.67
C GLY A 453 38.48 17.27 -32.76
N LYS A 454 37.39 17.93 -32.39
CA LYS A 454 36.53 18.65 -33.35
C LYS A 454 37.25 19.85 -34.00
N GLY A 455 38.04 20.61 -33.23
CA GLY A 455 38.83 21.69 -33.72
C GLY A 455 39.97 21.22 -34.64
N PHE A 456 40.62 20.11 -34.27
CA PHE A 456 41.68 19.48 -35.08
C PHE A 456 41.13 18.94 -36.41
N ILE A 457 39.91 18.32 -36.41
CA ILE A 457 39.25 17.87 -37.64
C ILE A 457 39.01 19.05 -38.59
N ALA A 458 38.56 20.20 -38.08
CA ALA A 458 38.37 21.41 -38.88
C ALA A 458 39.70 21.97 -39.40
N GLN A 459 40.76 21.93 -38.59
CA GLN A 459 42.13 22.33 -39.02
C GLN A 459 42.68 21.35 -40.04
N LEU A 460 42.49 20.03 -39.83
CA LEU A 460 42.89 19.02 -40.80
C LEU A 460 42.15 19.21 -42.14
N GLU A 461 40.88 19.47 -42.12
CA GLU A 461 40.09 19.77 -43.31
C GLU A 461 40.63 21.02 -44.05
N ALA A 462 40.94 22.08 -43.31
CA ALA A 462 41.49 23.29 -43.89
C ALA A 462 42.89 23.04 -44.51
N ARG A 463 43.76 22.32 -43.78
CA ARG A 463 45.11 21.99 -44.24
C ARG A 463 45.10 21.05 -45.46
N GLU A 464 44.24 20.01 -45.43
CA GLU A 464 44.11 19.11 -46.57
C GLU A 464 43.47 19.76 -47.79
N LYS A 465 42.58 20.76 -47.63
CA LYS A 465 42.11 21.60 -48.72
C LYS A 465 43.22 22.44 -49.33
N GLU A 466 44.08 23.02 -48.52
CA GLU A 466 45.22 23.76 -48.96
C GLU A 466 46.27 22.88 -49.65
N LYS A 467 46.62 21.72 -49.04
CA LYS A 467 47.58 20.75 -49.59
C LYS A 467 47.13 20.19 -50.93
N THR A 468 45.89 19.88 -51.08
CA THR A 468 45.34 19.22 -52.30
C THR A 468 44.76 20.19 -53.30
N GLY A 469 44.51 21.44 -52.94
CA GLY A 469 43.84 22.41 -53.81
C GLY A 469 42.33 22.11 -54.00
N ILE A 470 41.77 21.04 -53.37
CA ILE A 470 40.40 20.57 -53.54
C ILE A 470 39.48 21.33 -52.55
N ARG A 471 38.82 22.39 -53.03
CA ARG A 471 37.94 23.23 -52.18
C ARG A 471 36.69 22.53 -51.67
N THR A 472 36.24 21.48 -52.33
CA THR A 472 35.04 20.71 -51.99
C THR A 472 35.32 19.54 -51.04
N LEU A 473 36.57 19.31 -50.68
CA LEU A 473 36.99 18.29 -49.69
C LEU A 473 36.27 18.56 -48.36
N LYS A 474 35.72 17.51 -47.77
CA LYS A 474 35.08 17.54 -46.44
C LYS A 474 35.61 16.38 -45.60
N VAL A 475 35.83 16.62 -44.31
CA VAL A 475 36.06 15.57 -43.33
C VAL A 475 34.75 15.27 -42.66
N GLY A 476 34.31 14.00 -42.68
CA GLY A 476 33.05 13.53 -42.07
C GLY A 476 33.27 12.29 -41.21
N TYR A 477 32.22 11.95 -40.46
CA TYR A 477 32.17 10.75 -39.62
C TYR A 477 31.00 9.83 -40.01
N ASN A 478 31.24 8.53 -40.00
CA ASN A 478 30.22 7.52 -40.22
C ASN A 478 30.38 6.37 -39.20
N LYS A 479 29.30 5.96 -38.53
CA LYS A 479 29.32 4.90 -37.49
C LYS A 479 29.95 3.57 -37.96
N VAL A 480 29.89 3.26 -39.27
CA VAL A 480 30.40 2.00 -39.83
C VAL A 480 31.87 2.08 -40.26
N PHE A 481 32.32 3.26 -40.77
CA PHE A 481 33.64 3.44 -41.38
C PHE A 481 34.56 4.42 -40.62
N GLY A 482 34.04 5.03 -39.55
CA GLY A 482 34.78 6.05 -38.79
C GLY A 482 34.90 7.38 -39.49
N TYR A 483 35.98 8.12 -39.20
CA TYR A 483 36.28 9.36 -39.87
C TYR A 483 36.79 9.12 -41.29
N TYR A 484 36.38 9.99 -42.22
CA TYR A 484 36.76 9.93 -43.63
C TYR A 484 36.88 11.29 -44.25
N ILE A 485 37.70 11.38 -45.32
CA ILE A 485 37.82 12.52 -46.20
C ILE A 485 36.97 12.25 -47.45
N GLU A 486 35.94 13.05 -47.69
CA GLU A 486 35.09 12.93 -48.87
C GLU A 486 35.55 13.88 -49.95
N VAL A 487 35.84 13.34 -51.14
CA VAL A 487 36.26 14.07 -52.36
C VAL A 487 35.24 13.79 -53.44
N SER A 488 34.71 14.84 -54.07
CA SER A 488 33.80 14.72 -55.20
C SER A 488 34.51 14.13 -56.45
N ASN A 489 33.74 13.37 -57.26
CA ASN A 489 34.27 12.69 -58.46
C ASN A 489 35.02 13.59 -59.44
N SER A 490 34.71 14.90 -59.44
CA SER A 490 35.39 15.91 -60.30
C SER A 490 36.86 16.12 -59.93
N PHE A 491 37.29 15.73 -58.73
CA PHE A 491 38.63 15.98 -58.23
C PHE A 491 39.39 14.71 -57.83
N LYS A 492 38.89 13.54 -58.24
CA LYS A 492 39.51 12.27 -57.82
C LYS A 492 40.95 12.10 -58.35
N ASP A 493 41.32 12.69 -59.48
CA ASP A 493 42.65 12.63 -60.06
C ASP A 493 43.66 13.57 -59.36
N GLN A 494 43.19 14.43 -58.45
CA GLN A 494 44.01 15.33 -57.65
C GLN A 494 44.25 14.77 -56.23
N VAL A 495 43.71 13.59 -55.93
CA VAL A 495 43.85 12.96 -54.60
C VAL A 495 45.29 12.48 -54.44
N PRO A 496 46.01 12.85 -53.37
CA PRO A 496 47.36 12.39 -53.06
C PRO A 496 47.48 10.87 -52.97
N ALA A 497 48.65 10.32 -53.30
CA ALA A 497 48.87 8.86 -53.27
C ALA A 497 48.88 8.24 -51.86
N ASP A 498 49.01 9.05 -50.82
CA ASP A 498 48.93 8.70 -49.41
C ASP A 498 47.48 8.51 -48.89
N TYR A 499 46.48 8.86 -49.68
CA TYR A 499 45.07 8.65 -49.34
C TYR A 499 44.66 7.21 -49.68
N ILE A 500 44.13 6.48 -48.65
CA ILE A 500 43.65 5.11 -48.81
C ILE A 500 42.12 5.18 -49.06
N ARG A 501 41.70 4.70 -50.23
CA ARG A 501 40.29 4.68 -50.59
C ARG A 501 39.54 3.65 -49.77
N LYS A 502 38.42 4.04 -49.15
CA LYS A 502 37.55 3.19 -48.32
C LYS A 502 36.19 2.89 -48.96
N GLN A 503 35.61 3.89 -49.61
CA GLN A 503 34.27 3.71 -50.20
C GLN A 503 34.10 4.60 -51.42
N THR A 504 33.44 4.07 -52.45
CA THR A 504 33.00 4.79 -53.63
C THR A 504 31.53 5.09 -53.50
N LEU A 505 31.14 6.37 -53.70
CA LEU A 505 29.76 6.87 -53.69
C LEU A 505 29.34 7.29 -55.11
N VAL A 506 28.06 7.52 -55.32
CA VAL A 506 27.55 8.01 -56.62
C VAL A 506 28.19 9.35 -57.02
N ASN A 507 28.43 10.26 -56.05
CA ASN A 507 28.90 11.61 -56.30
C ASN A 507 30.32 11.90 -55.79
N GLY A 508 31.04 10.92 -55.25
CA GLY A 508 32.37 11.11 -54.67
C GLY A 508 33.01 9.81 -54.18
N GLU A 509 34.20 9.93 -53.66
CA GLU A 509 34.95 8.85 -53.02
C GLU A 509 35.34 9.26 -51.61
N ARG A 510 35.35 8.27 -50.69
CA ARG A 510 35.79 8.44 -49.32
C ARG A 510 37.14 7.83 -49.08
N TYR A 511 38.03 8.60 -48.49
CA TYR A 511 39.39 8.24 -48.21
C TYR A 511 39.73 8.36 -46.74
N ILE A 512 40.77 7.70 -46.29
CA ILE A 512 41.39 7.85 -44.98
C ILE A 512 42.85 8.10 -45.13
N THR A 513 43.44 8.85 -44.20
CA THR A 513 44.89 9.03 -44.03
C THR A 513 45.34 8.37 -42.74
N GLN A 514 46.64 8.09 -42.58
CA GLN A 514 47.18 7.56 -41.34
C GLN A 514 46.92 8.50 -40.17
N GLU A 515 47.14 9.79 -40.37
CA GLU A 515 46.89 10.84 -39.38
C GLU A 515 45.43 10.88 -38.92
N LEU A 516 44.47 10.70 -39.85
CA LEU A 516 43.04 10.63 -39.50
C LEU A 516 42.67 9.36 -38.69
N LYS A 517 43.34 8.27 -38.99
CA LYS A 517 43.17 7.00 -38.19
C LYS A 517 43.75 7.13 -36.78
N ASP A 518 44.92 7.76 -36.66
CA ASP A 518 45.60 7.93 -35.37
C ASP A 518 44.74 8.84 -34.46
N LEU A 519 44.21 9.95 -35.05
CA LEU A 519 43.27 10.82 -34.36
C LEU A 519 41.96 10.11 -33.96
N GLU A 520 41.41 9.30 -34.87
CA GLU A 520 40.23 8.52 -34.58
C GLU A 520 40.43 7.59 -33.38
N HIS A 521 41.54 6.86 -33.35
CA HIS A 521 41.93 5.99 -32.28
C HIS A 521 42.10 6.75 -30.95
N GLU A 522 42.73 7.92 -30.99
CA GLU A 522 42.90 8.76 -29.81
C GLU A 522 41.56 9.29 -29.27
N VAL A 523 40.67 9.77 -30.14
CA VAL A 523 39.33 10.27 -29.75
C VAL A 523 38.43 9.16 -29.22
N LEU A 524 38.38 8.02 -29.89
CA LEU A 524 37.59 6.88 -29.44
C LEU A 524 38.09 6.32 -28.09
N THR A 525 39.40 6.17 -27.95
CA THR A 525 40.02 5.71 -26.70
C THR A 525 39.81 6.72 -25.57
N ALA A 526 39.86 8.02 -25.85
CA ALA A 526 39.60 9.07 -24.87
C ALA A 526 38.13 9.06 -24.42
N HIS A 527 37.18 8.84 -25.34
CA HIS A 527 35.76 8.73 -25.00
C HIS A 527 35.46 7.57 -24.06
N ASP A 528 35.97 6.36 -24.38
CA ASP A 528 35.73 5.18 -23.57
C ASP A 528 36.39 5.29 -22.19
N ARG A 529 37.59 5.88 -22.13
CA ARG A 529 38.29 6.14 -20.85
C ARG A 529 37.59 7.20 -20.01
N ASP A 530 37.11 8.28 -20.63
CA ASP A 530 36.34 9.32 -19.96
C ASP A 530 35.06 8.76 -19.33
N ALA A 531 34.26 8.03 -20.12
CA ALA A 531 33.04 7.41 -19.64
C ALA A 531 33.29 6.39 -18.50
N ALA A 532 34.36 5.60 -18.58
CA ALA A 532 34.72 4.66 -17.52
C ALA A 532 35.20 5.39 -16.25
N LEU A 533 36.05 6.41 -16.36
CA LEU A 533 36.55 7.18 -15.23
C LEU A 533 35.41 7.95 -14.55
N GLU A 534 34.55 8.58 -15.30
CA GLU A 534 33.39 9.27 -14.76
C GLU A 534 32.45 8.31 -14.03
N TYR A 535 32.24 7.10 -14.55
CA TYR A 535 31.47 6.06 -13.88
C TYR A 535 32.12 5.63 -12.55
N ASP A 536 33.42 5.47 -12.49
CA ASP A 536 34.14 5.10 -11.26
C ASP A 536 34.03 6.20 -10.20
N LEU A 537 34.20 7.47 -10.59
CA LEU A 537 34.00 8.63 -9.71
C LEU A 537 32.55 8.72 -9.19
N PHE A 538 31.58 8.52 -10.08
CA PHE A 538 30.16 8.45 -9.70
C PHE A 538 29.87 7.30 -8.76
N ALA A 539 30.41 6.09 -9.00
CA ALA A 539 30.21 4.93 -8.16
C ALA A 539 30.81 5.14 -6.74
N ALA A 540 31.98 5.80 -6.66
CA ALA A 540 32.57 6.20 -5.40
C ALA A 540 31.67 7.18 -4.63
N LEU A 541 31.15 8.23 -5.29
CA LEU A 541 30.24 9.19 -4.70
C LEU A 541 28.94 8.51 -4.21
N ARG A 542 28.37 7.60 -5.02
CA ARG A 542 27.17 6.85 -4.66
C ARG A 542 27.42 6.00 -3.40
N THR A 543 28.58 5.36 -3.30
CA THR A 543 28.97 4.56 -2.13
C THR A 543 29.17 5.44 -0.88
N GLU A 544 29.76 6.63 -1.06
CA GLU A 544 29.91 7.62 0.01
C GLU A 544 28.54 8.11 0.51
N ALA A 545 27.62 8.44 -0.40
CA ALA A 545 26.26 8.83 -0.07
C ALA A 545 25.48 7.69 0.60
N ALA A 546 25.64 6.44 0.14
CA ALA A 546 25.04 5.26 0.75
C ALA A 546 25.45 5.08 2.22
N GLY A 547 26.69 5.42 2.59
CA GLY A 547 27.18 5.42 3.96
C GLY A 547 26.46 6.41 4.89
N GLN A 548 25.70 7.37 4.37
CA GLN A 548 24.95 8.36 5.13
C GLN A 548 23.47 8.00 5.35
N VAL A 549 23.07 6.74 5.05
CA VAL A 549 21.68 6.29 5.06
C VAL A 549 20.94 6.63 6.35
N THR A 550 21.52 6.37 7.50
CA THR A 550 20.87 6.58 8.81
C THR A 550 20.59 8.06 9.08
N ARG A 551 21.52 8.97 8.70
CA ARG A 551 21.31 10.42 8.87
C ARG A 551 20.21 10.95 7.96
N VAL A 552 20.23 10.56 6.69
CA VAL A 552 19.23 10.98 5.69
C VAL A 552 17.85 10.43 6.03
N GLN A 553 17.75 9.17 6.44
CA GLN A 553 16.47 8.56 6.82
C GLN A 553 15.91 9.15 8.13
N LEU A 554 16.77 9.54 9.07
CA LEU A 554 16.34 10.27 10.27
C LEU A 554 15.72 11.62 9.87
N ALA A 555 16.43 12.40 9.06
CA ALA A 555 15.93 13.68 8.56
C ALA A 555 14.59 13.51 7.80
N ALA A 556 14.49 12.51 6.93
CA ALA A 556 13.26 12.18 6.19
C ALA A 556 12.08 11.86 7.13
N SER A 557 12.31 11.09 8.19
CA SER A 557 11.30 10.77 9.21
C SER A 557 10.84 12.01 9.99
N LEU A 558 11.76 12.91 10.34
CA LEU A 558 11.43 14.17 11.03
C LEU A 558 10.61 15.10 10.11
N ILE A 559 10.99 15.19 8.84
CA ILE A 559 10.24 15.95 7.81
C ILE A 559 8.84 15.36 7.61
N ALA A 560 8.71 14.04 7.54
CA ALA A 560 7.41 13.36 7.41
C ALA A 560 6.47 13.70 8.58
N GLN A 561 6.98 13.71 9.81
CA GLN A 561 6.23 14.10 11.00
C GLN A 561 5.85 15.58 10.97
N LEU A 562 6.78 16.47 10.62
CA LEU A 562 6.54 17.91 10.52
C LEU A 562 5.46 18.23 9.48
N ASP A 563 5.56 17.62 8.29
CA ASP A 563 4.58 17.81 7.21
C ASP A 563 3.19 17.31 7.60
N THR A 564 3.10 16.18 8.31
CA THR A 564 1.84 15.66 8.86
C THR A 564 1.22 16.64 9.86
N LEU A 565 2.01 17.19 10.80
CA LEU A 565 1.54 18.17 11.78
C LEU A 565 1.10 19.48 11.10
N CYS A 566 1.85 19.93 10.09
CA CYS A 566 1.45 21.09 9.27
C CYS A 566 0.15 20.83 8.51
N ALA A 567 -0.05 19.61 7.98
CA ALA A 567 -1.29 19.23 7.31
C ALA A 567 -2.49 19.25 8.27
N PHE A 568 -2.35 18.72 9.48
CA PHE A 568 -3.39 18.76 10.50
C PHE A 568 -3.74 20.21 10.91
N ALA A 569 -2.75 21.06 11.12
CA ALA A 569 -2.96 22.47 11.45
C ALA A 569 -3.62 23.24 10.30
N GLU A 570 -3.26 22.93 9.06
CA GLU A 570 -3.89 23.55 7.88
C GLU A 570 -5.36 23.14 7.74
N VAL A 571 -5.67 21.86 7.94
CA VAL A 571 -7.05 21.35 7.92
C VAL A 571 -7.87 21.97 9.06
N ALA A 572 -7.29 22.09 10.25
CA ALA A 572 -7.92 22.70 11.41
C ALA A 572 -8.28 24.16 11.15
N ALA A 573 -7.35 24.94 10.62
CA ALA A 573 -7.58 26.36 10.29
C ALA A 573 -8.61 26.55 9.18
N GLN A 574 -8.53 25.77 8.10
CA GLN A 574 -9.43 25.88 6.94
C GLN A 574 -10.87 25.50 7.27
N ASN A 575 -11.08 24.49 8.15
CA ASN A 575 -12.40 23.93 8.40
C ASN A 575 -12.93 24.32 9.79
N HIS A 576 -12.26 25.24 10.51
CA HIS A 576 -12.63 25.67 11.85
C HIS A 576 -12.82 24.49 12.82
N TYR A 577 -11.85 23.59 12.87
CA TYR A 577 -11.83 22.49 13.82
C TYR A 577 -11.30 22.95 15.17
N CYS A 578 -11.86 22.40 16.25
CA CYS A 578 -11.40 22.72 17.60
C CYS A 578 -10.36 21.73 18.11
N ARG A 579 -9.53 22.19 19.04
CA ARG A 579 -8.66 21.32 19.81
C ARG A 579 -9.50 20.46 20.77
N PRO A 580 -9.44 19.11 20.69
CA PRO A 580 -10.09 18.26 21.66
C PRO A 580 -9.30 18.23 22.98
N GLU A 581 -10.01 18.11 24.09
CA GLU A 581 -9.46 17.69 25.38
C GLU A 581 -9.49 16.16 25.43
N VAL A 582 -8.35 15.52 25.71
CA VAL A 582 -8.23 14.06 25.71
C VAL A 582 -7.69 13.58 27.04
N ASP A 583 -8.36 12.61 27.68
CA ASP A 583 -7.98 12.07 28.98
C ASP A 583 -8.41 10.59 29.17
N GLU A 584 -8.28 10.07 30.38
CA GLU A 584 -8.69 8.71 30.75
C GLU A 584 -10.04 8.66 31.47
N SER A 585 -10.83 9.76 31.47
CA SER A 585 -12.11 9.86 32.16
C SER A 585 -13.16 8.86 31.69
N GLY A 586 -13.03 8.40 30.46
CA GLY A 586 -14.01 7.54 29.82
C GLY A 586 -15.30 8.27 29.43
N VAL A 587 -15.29 9.60 29.33
CA VAL A 587 -16.39 10.44 28.87
C VAL A 587 -16.21 10.78 27.39
N ILE A 588 -17.27 10.87 26.63
CA ILE A 588 -17.28 11.42 25.28
C ILE A 588 -18.31 12.54 25.25
N GLU A 589 -17.85 13.78 25.22
CA GLU A 589 -18.69 14.96 25.06
C GLU A 589 -18.29 15.73 23.82
N ILE A 590 -19.22 15.92 22.90
CA ILE A 590 -19.01 16.65 21.66
C ILE A 590 -20.12 17.68 21.52
N THR A 591 -19.77 18.95 21.44
CA THR A 591 -20.71 20.03 21.19
C THR A 591 -20.63 20.48 19.75
N ALA A 592 -21.77 20.52 19.08
CA ALA A 592 -21.89 20.93 17.67
C ALA A 592 -20.94 20.15 16.74
N GLY A 593 -20.87 18.82 16.92
CA GLY A 593 -20.06 17.93 16.09
C GLY A 593 -20.55 17.90 14.65
N ARG A 594 -19.62 17.78 13.70
CA ARG A 594 -19.87 17.71 12.25
C ARG A 594 -19.17 16.50 11.65
N HIS A 595 -19.68 15.98 10.55
CA HIS A 595 -19.05 14.86 9.86
C HIS A 595 -17.98 15.38 8.88
N PRO A 596 -16.69 15.10 9.09
CA PRO A 596 -15.60 15.74 8.36
C PRO A 596 -15.67 15.53 6.85
N VAL A 597 -16.09 14.35 6.42
CA VAL A 597 -16.16 14.00 4.99
C VAL A 597 -17.43 14.57 4.36
N VAL A 598 -18.59 14.38 5.01
CA VAL A 598 -19.88 14.81 4.45
C VAL A 598 -19.94 16.35 4.36
N GLU A 599 -19.40 17.06 5.35
CA GLU A 599 -19.28 18.52 5.33
C GLU A 599 -18.49 18.98 4.09
N LYS A 600 -17.33 18.37 3.83
CA LYS A 600 -16.47 18.72 2.71
C LYS A 600 -17.05 18.35 1.34
N VAL A 601 -17.75 17.20 1.23
CA VAL A 601 -18.40 16.77 -0.02
C VAL A 601 -19.56 17.70 -0.39
N ARG A 602 -20.29 18.22 0.62
CA ARG A 602 -21.42 19.13 0.42
C ARG A 602 -21.02 20.54 0.02
N GLY A 603 -19.77 20.93 0.22
CA GLY A 603 -19.27 22.27 -0.05
C GLY A 603 -20.05 23.35 0.72
N ASP A 604 -20.66 24.30 0.01
CA ASP A 604 -21.37 25.43 0.61
C ASP A 604 -22.72 25.07 1.26
N ALA A 605 -23.18 23.81 1.15
CA ALA A 605 -24.43 23.39 1.78
C ALA A 605 -24.24 23.18 3.28
N PHE A 606 -25.09 23.87 4.06
CA PHE A 606 -25.05 23.83 5.53
C PHE A 606 -25.14 22.38 6.07
N PHE A 607 -24.18 21.99 6.90
CA PHE A 607 -24.23 20.76 7.67
C PHE A 607 -24.87 21.03 9.04
N VAL A 608 -25.86 20.22 9.43
CA VAL A 608 -26.51 20.35 10.74
C VAL A 608 -25.62 19.70 11.81
N PRO A 609 -25.05 20.49 12.73
CA PRO A 609 -24.19 19.96 13.76
C PRO A 609 -25.00 19.25 14.86
N ASN A 610 -24.41 18.23 15.46
CA ASN A 610 -25.04 17.43 16.51
C ASN A 610 -24.19 17.36 17.77
N ASP A 611 -24.86 17.32 18.91
CA ASP A 611 -24.25 17.13 20.21
C ASP A 611 -24.20 15.62 20.54
N THR A 612 -23.20 15.21 21.32
CA THR A 612 -23.05 13.84 21.81
C THR A 612 -22.63 13.88 23.27
N HIS A 613 -23.29 13.09 24.08
CA HIS A 613 -22.89 12.89 25.47
C HIS A 613 -22.92 11.40 25.78
N MET A 614 -21.78 10.85 26.24
CA MET A 614 -21.64 9.48 26.73
C MET A 614 -20.81 9.49 28.01
N GLY A 615 -21.47 9.18 29.14
CA GLY A 615 -20.83 9.25 30.45
C GLY A 615 -19.88 8.09 30.77
N ALA A 616 -19.13 8.25 31.84
CA ALA A 616 -18.19 7.22 32.31
C ALA A 616 -18.91 6.03 32.97
N LYS A 617 -20.05 6.26 33.63
CA LYS A 617 -20.85 5.24 34.35
C LYS A 617 -22.28 5.22 33.89
N GLU A 618 -22.92 6.37 33.76
CA GLU A 618 -24.28 6.57 33.29
C GLU A 618 -24.22 7.00 31.83
N ASP A 619 -25.34 6.89 31.12
CA ASP A 619 -25.48 7.31 29.71
C ASP A 619 -24.44 6.69 28.77
N ARG A 620 -24.18 5.40 28.96
CA ARG A 620 -23.20 4.67 28.11
C ARG A 620 -23.77 4.15 26.82
N VAL A 621 -25.07 3.90 26.78
CA VAL A 621 -25.76 3.34 25.63
C VAL A 621 -26.78 4.33 25.13
N ALA A 622 -26.65 4.78 23.91
CA ALA A 622 -27.58 5.67 23.22
C ALA A 622 -28.39 4.87 22.19
N ILE A 623 -29.67 4.69 22.42
CA ILE A 623 -30.62 4.11 21.46
C ILE A 623 -31.11 5.24 20.57
N ILE A 624 -30.86 5.12 19.27
CA ILE A 624 -31.17 6.18 18.29
C ILE A 624 -32.28 5.68 17.37
N THR A 625 -33.47 6.26 17.49
CA THR A 625 -34.62 5.93 16.68
C THR A 625 -34.87 6.98 15.59
N GLY A 626 -35.64 6.63 14.59
CA GLY A 626 -36.01 7.52 13.47
C GLY A 626 -35.91 6.83 12.13
N PRO A 627 -36.40 7.47 11.05
CA PRO A 627 -36.43 6.86 9.72
C PRO A 627 -35.04 6.70 9.09
N ASN A 628 -34.95 5.80 8.12
CA ASN A 628 -33.80 5.73 7.23
C ASN A 628 -33.71 7.02 6.43
N MET A 629 -32.52 7.45 6.03
CA MET A 629 -32.18 8.72 5.39
C MET A 629 -32.25 9.95 6.31
N ALA A 630 -32.69 9.84 7.54
CA ALA A 630 -32.74 10.97 8.48
C ALA A 630 -31.37 11.34 9.06
N GLY A 631 -30.35 10.50 8.85
CA GLY A 631 -28.96 10.81 9.21
C GLY A 631 -28.42 10.05 10.43
N LYS A 632 -29.12 9.02 10.95
CA LYS A 632 -28.66 8.19 12.09
C LYS A 632 -27.25 7.63 11.90
N SER A 633 -27.03 6.87 10.82
CA SER A 633 -25.73 6.26 10.49
C SER A 633 -24.64 7.30 10.26
N THR A 634 -24.98 8.45 9.65
CA THR A 634 -24.04 9.59 9.48
C THR A 634 -23.62 10.16 10.82
N TYR A 635 -24.56 10.33 11.76
CA TYR A 635 -24.27 10.81 13.11
C TYR A 635 -23.37 9.84 13.88
N MET A 636 -23.65 8.56 13.85
CA MET A 636 -22.83 7.56 14.55
C MET A 636 -21.40 7.50 13.97
N ARG A 637 -21.27 7.52 12.65
CA ARG A 637 -19.95 7.61 11.98
C ARG A 637 -19.22 8.91 12.35
N GLN A 638 -19.91 10.03 12.41
CA GLN A 638 -19.37 11.32 12.86
C GLN A 638 -18.72 11.19 14.24
N VAL A 639 -19.40 10.60 15.21
CA VAL A 639 -18.87 10.39 16.56
C VAL A 639 -17.62 9.53 16.53
N ALA A 640 -17.65 8.38 15.83
CA ALA A 640 -16.50 7.51 15.70
C ALA A 640 -15.29 8.21 15.05
N LEU A 641 -15.53 8.99 13.98
CA LEU A 641 -14.45 9.74 13.31
C LEU A 641 -13.88 10.85 14.18
N ILE A 642 -14.70 11.57 14.96
CA ILE A 642 -14.21 12.60 15.90
C ILE A 642 -13.33 11.96 16.97
N VAL A 643 -13.75 10.83 17.56
CA VAL A 643 -12.97 10.09 18.55
C VAL A 643 -11.64 9.61 17.94
N LEU A 644 -11.69 9.03 16.75
CA LEU A 644 -10.50 8.58 16.01
C LEU A 644 -9.54 9.76 15.75
N MET A 645 -10.04 10.87 15.22
CA MET A 645 -9.24 12.07 14.93
C MET A 645 -8.57 12.63 16.19
N ALA A 646 -9.30 12.69 17.32
CA ALA A 646 -8.74 13.12 18.59
C ALA A 646 -7.57 12.24 19.02
N GLN A 647 -7.68 10.91 18.90
CA GLN A 647 -6.62 9.96 19.26
C GLN A 647 -5.49 9.85 18.22
N VAL A 648 -5.71 10.26 16.98
CA VAL A 648 -4.63 10.50 16.01
C VAL A 648 -3.76 11.70 16.42
N GLY A 649 -4.33 12.63 17.20
CA GLY A 649 -3.69 13.87 17.65
C GLY A 649 -3.92 15.03 16.69
N CYS A 650 -5.05 15.06 15.98
CA CYS A 650 -5.48 16.20 15.18
C CYS A 650 -6.72 16.90 15.78
N PHE A 651 -6.95 18.14 15.38
CA PHE A 651 -8.16 18.88 15.76
C PHE A 651 -9.40 18.25 15.11
N VAL A 652 -10.56 18.44 15.73
CA VAL A 652 -11.80 17.75 15.39
C VAL A 652 -12.90 18.69 14.92
N PRO A 653 -13.80 18.25 14.04
CA PRO A 653 -14.90 19.04 13.50
C PRO A 653 -16.03 19.21 14.53
N ALA A 654 -15.79 20.04 15.54
CA ALA A 654 -16.72 20.36 16.61
C ALA A 654 -16.50 21.79 17.10
N GLN A 655 -17.44 22.31 17.89
CA GLN A 655 -17.25 23.56 18.64
C GLN A 655 -16.42 23.31 19.90
N ARG A 656 -16.67 22.19 20.58
CA ARG A 656 -15.92 21.68 21.73
C ARG A 656 -15.98 20.15 21.73
N ALA A 657 -14.89 19.51 22.13
CA ALA A 657 -14.82 18.07 22.30
C ALA A 657 -13.98 17.71 23.53
N HIS A 658 -14.53 16.83 24.38
CA HIS A 658 -13.83 16.17 25.47
C HIS A 658 -13.95 14.65 25.24
N ILE A 659 -12.83 14.00 25.03
CA ILE A 659 -12.76 12.60 24.57
C ILE A 659 -11.94 11.79 25.57
N GLY A 660 -12.64 10.96 26.34
CA GLY A 660 -11.97 9.88 27.09
C GLY A 660 -11.47 8.82 26.12
N VAL A 661 -10.19 8.45 26.25
CA VAL A 661 -9.54 7.48 25.36
C VAL A 661 -10.32 6.19 25.24
N VAL A 662 -10.48 5.69 24.04
CA VAL A 662 -11.06 4.37 23.72
C VAL A 662 -9.97 3.43 23.19
N ASP A 663 -10.08 2.16 23.54
CA ASP A 663 -9.12 1.14 23.12
C ASP A 663 -9.44 0.54 21.75
N ARG A 664 -10.74 0.52 21.38
CA ARG A 664 -11.23 -0.04 20.11
C ARG A 664 -12.47 0.68 19.61
N ILE A 665 -12.60 0.75 18.31
CA ILE A 665 -13.86 1.14 17.66
C ILE A 665 -14.36 -0.03 16.84
N PHE A 666 -15.55 -0.51 17.15
CA PHE A 666 -16.26 -1.51 16.37
C PHE A 666 -17.43 -0.88 15.63
N THR A 667 -17.61 -1.27 14.38
CA THR A 667 -18.72 -0.79 13.58
C THR A 667 -19.46 -1.94 12.92
N ARG A 668 -20.78 -1.97 13.13
CA ARG A 668 -21.71 -2.78 12.34
C ARG A 668 -22.70 -1.84 11.69
N ILE A 669 -22.46 -1.50 10.42
CA ILE A 669 -23.25 -0.52 9.65
C ILE A 669 -23.61 -1.16 8.32
N GLY A 670 -24.89 -1.50 8.12
CA GLY A 670 -25.49 -2.01 6.89
C GLY A 670 -24.74 -3.14 6.18
N ALA A 671 -25.39 -4.20 5.77
CA ALA A 671 -24.77 -5.25 4.98
C ALA A 671 -24.50 -4.78 3.55
N SER A 672 -23.28 -4.93 3.07
CA SER A 672 -23.06 -5.20 1.64
C SER A 672 -23.20 -6.71 1.48
N ASP A 673 -24.05 -7.16 0.57
CA ASP A 673 -24.16 -8.57 0.19
C ASP A 673 -22.77 -9.10 -0.19
N ASP A 674 -22.23 -10.00 0.59
CA ASP A 674 -21.02 -10.75 0.22
C ASP A 674 -21.48 -12.04 -0.47
N LEU A 675 -21.96 -11.88 -1.70
CA LEU A 675 -22.40 -12.97 -2.56
C LEU A 675 -21.28 -13.97 -2.88
N ALA A 676 -20.02 -13.55 -2.77
CA ALA A 676 -18.88 -14.38 -3.06
C ALA A 676 -18.64 -15.47 -2.00
N ALA A 677 -18.93 -15.19 -0.73
CA ALA A 677 -18.75 -16.14 0.37
C ALA A 677 -19.93 -17.12 0.56
N GLY A 678 -21.01 -16.97 -0.21
CA GLY A 678 -22.20 -17.87 -0.12
C GLY A 678 -22.93 -17.83 1.22
N GLN A 679 -22.64 -16.86 2.09
CA GLN A 679 -23.27 -16.69 3.39
C GLN A 679 -24.45 -15.74 3.30
N SER A 680 -25.52 -16.04 4.05
CA SER A 680 -26.64 -15.10 4.15
C SER A 680 -26.19 -13.81 4.86
N THR A 681 -26.76 -12.67 4.46
CA THR A 681 -26.51 -11.36 5.10
C THR A 681 -26.72 -11.40 6.61
N PHE A 682 -27.67 -12.20 7.08
CA PHE A 682 -27.93 -12.40 8.52
C PHE A 682 -26.81 -13.17 9.21
N MET A 683 -26.24 -14.21 8.57
CA MET A 683 -25.12 -14.97 9.14
C MET A 683 -23.88 -14.11 9.26
N VAL A 684 -23.55 -13.30 8.23
CA VAL A 684 -22.46 -12.32 8.27
C VAL A 684 -22.67 -11.34 9.42
N GLU A 685 -23.89 -10.80 9.55
CA GLU A 685 -24.24 -9.89 10.64
C GLU A 685 -24.02 -10.54 12.01
N MET A 686 -24.48 -11.76 12.22
CA MET A 686 -24.34 -12.45 13.51
C MET A 686 -22.87 -12.79 13.81
N THR A 687 -22.07 -13.10 12.81
CA THR A 687 -20.64 -13.34 12.96
C THR A 687 -19.91 -12.07 13.41
N GLU A 688 -20.17 -10.92 12.76
CA GLU A 688 -19.59 -9.63 13.14
C GLU A 688 -20.01 -9.21 14.56
N VAL A 689 -21.28 -9.37 14.92
CA VAL A 689 -21.78 -9.09 16.28
C VAL A 689 -21.14 -10.04 17.30
N SER A 690 -21.00 -11.33 17.00
CA SER A 690 -20.33 -12.30 17.88
C SER A 690 -18.88 -11.93 18.14
N GLU A 691 -18.13 -11.54 17.11
CA GLU A 691 -16.74 -11.09 17.23
C GLU A 691 -16.64 -9.82 18.10
N LEU A 692 -17.47 -8.83 17.82
CA LEU A 692 -17.58 -7.61 18.61
C LEU A 692 -17.82 -7.91 20.08
N LEU A 693 -18.83 -8.75 20.41
CA LEU A 693 -19.18 -9.06 21.79
C LEU A 693 -18.08 -9.83 22.55
N ARG A 694 -17.26 -10.61 21.84
CA ARG A 694 -16.10 -11.33 22.42
C ARG A 694 -14.88 -10.43 22.63
N CYS A 695 -14.68 -9.43 21.77
CA CYS A 695 -13.45 -8.63 21.74
C CYS A 695 -13.59 -7.27 22.41
N ALA A 696 -14.80 -6.74 22.56
CA ALA A 696 -15.05 -5.44 23.14
C ALA A 696 -14.75 -5.43 24.65
N THR A 697 -14.23 -4.29 25.11
CA THR A 697 -13.96 -3.99 26.51
C THR A 697 -14.90 -2.86 27.01
N LYS A 698 -14.83 -2.56 28.28
CA LYS A 698 -15.54 -1.40 28.88
C LYS A 698 -15.10 -0.05 28.29
N ASN A 699 -13.90 0.02 27.69
CA ASN A 699 -13.34 1.23 27.10
C ASN A 699 -13.59 1.31 25.58
N SER A 700 -14.23 0.32 24.97
CA SER A 700 -14.50 0.29 23.53
C SER A 700 -15.70 1.20 23.17
N LEU A 701 -15.69 1.70 21.92
CA LEU A 701 -16.82 2.40 21.31
C LEU A 701 -17.48 1.49 20.26
N LEU A 702 -18.74 1.19 20.45
CA LEU A 702 -19.52 0.32 19.59
C LEU A 702 -20.52 1.14 18.76
N ILE A 703 -20.50 0.93 17.45
CA ILE A 703 -21.43 1.53 16.49
C ILE A 703 -22.27 0.41 15.87
N LEU A 704 -23.51 0.30 16.30
CA LEU A 704 -24.42 -0.77 15.91
C LEU A 704 -25.61 -0.18 15.16
N ASP A 705 -25.73 -0.50 13.88
CA ASP A 705 -26.78 0.05 13.01
C ASP A 705 -27.69 -1.08 12.52
N GLU A 706 -28.97 -1.02 12.91
CA GLU A 706 -30.04 -1.90 12.46
C GLU A 706 -29.79 -3.40 12.69
N ILE A 707 -29.33 -3.78 13.88
CA ILE A 707 -29.14 -5.18 14.25
C ILE A 707 -30.44 -5.96 14.23
N GLY A 708 -30.44 -7.18 13.67
CA GLY A 708 -31.58 -8.10 13.63
C GLY A 708 -32.52 -7.90 12.43
N ARG A 709 -32.12 -7.07 11.43
CA ARG A 709 -32.99 -6.78 10.27
C ARG A 709 -33.10 -7.94 9.28
N GLY A 710 -32.14 -8.86 9.27
CA GLY A 710 -32.04 -9.95 8.29
C GLY A 710 -32.90 -11.18 8.59
N THR A 711 -33.79 -11.15 9.63
CA THR A 711 -34.62 -12.27 10.04
C THR A 711 -36.05 -11.82 10.36
N SER A 712 -36.88 -12.72 10.93
CA SER A 712 -38.25 -12.37 11.34
C SER A 712 -38.24 -11.24 12.37
N THR A 713 -39.29 -10.42 12.37
CA THR A 713 -39.39 -9.21 13.24
C THR A 713 -39.18 -9.53 14.71
N PHE A 714 -39.79 -10.60 15.22
CA PHE A 714 -39.68 -10.97 16.63
C PHE A 714 -38.32 -11.54 17.00
N ASP A 715 -37.75 -12.39 16.14
CA ASP A 715 -36.40 -12.94 16.36
C ASP A 715 -35.37 -11.82 16.32
N GLY A 716 -35.45 -10.94 15.30
CA GLY A 716 -34.55 -9.82 15.15
C GLY A 716 -34.61 -8.85 16.33
N MET A 717 -35.81 -8.51 16.79
CA MET A 717 -36.02 -7.66 17.97
C MET A 717 -35.49 -8.31 19.24
N SER A 718 -35.70 -9.63 19.41
CA SER A 718 -35.20 -10.38 20.58
C SER A 718 -33.69 -10.42 20.64
N ILE A 719 -33.01 -10.63 19.49
CA ILE A 719 -31.56 -10.59 19.37
C ILE A 719 -31.04 -9.16 19.64
N ALA A 720 -31.65 -8.15 19.02
CA ALA A 720 -31.24 -6.75 19.20
C ALA A 720 -31.33 -6.32 20.67
N ARG A 721 -32.43 -6.70 21.36
CA ARG A 721 -32.62 -6.47 22.80
C ARG A 721 -31.53 -7.16 23.63
N ALA A 722 -31.29 -8.46 23.39
CA ALA A 722 -30.30 -9.22 24.13
C ALA A 722 -28.88 -8.65 23.94
N VAL A 723 -28.52 -8.21 22.73
CA VAL A 723 -27.25 -7.54 22.43
C VAL A 723 -27.15 -6.23 23.22
N LEU A 724 -28.20 -5.40 23.22
CA LEU A 724 -28.22 -4.16 23.99
C LEU A 724 -28.04 -4.38 25.49
N GLU A 725 -28.81 -5.32 26.06
CA GLU A 725 -28.72 -5.69 27.48
C GLU A 725 -27.32 -6.21 27.83
N HIS A 726 -26.68 -6.96 26.93
CA HIS A 726 -25.31 -7.45 27.12
C HIS A 726 -24.30 -6.29 27.08
N CYS A 727 -24.42 -5.39 26.11
CA CYS A 727 -23.56 -4.20 26.00
C CYS A 727 -23.70 -3.27 27.23
N ALA A 728 -24.92 -3.03 27.67
CA ALA A 728 -25.20 -2.18 28.82
C ALA A 728 -24.82 -2.83 30.17
N GLY A 729 -25.19 -4.11 30.37
CA GLY A 729 -25.04 -4.80 31.64
C GLY A 729 -23.66 -5.40 31.88
N LYS A 730 -23.20 -6.23 30.93
CA LYS A 730 -21.96 -7.02 31.06
C LYS A 730 -20.72 -6.34 30.53
N LEU A 731 -20.72 -5.88 29.28
CA LEU A 731 -19.58 -5.21 28.69
C LEU A 731 -19.38 -3.80 29.25
N LYS A 732 -20.48 -3.11 29.48
CA LYS A 732 -20.47 -1.71 29.89
C LYS A 732 -19.67 -0.80 28.94
N ALA A 733 -19.68 -1.16 27.64
CA ALA A 733 -19.02 -0.41 26.59
C ALA A 733 -19.86 0.80 26.15
N LYS A 734 -19.22 1.84 25.64
CA LYS A 734 -19.95 2.96 25.02
C LYS A 734 -20.59 2.51 23.71
N THR A 735 -21.88 2.60 23.60
CA THR A 735 -22.64 2.03 22.47
C THR A 735 -23.57 3.06 21.85
N LEU A 736 -23.43 3.32 20.56
CA LEU A 736 -24.42 4.00 19.74
C LEU A 736 -25.19 2.94 18.96
N PHE A 737 -26.49 2.84 19.20
CA PHE A 737 -27.35 1.80 18.67
C PHE A 737 -28.50 2.42 17.88
N ALA A 738 -28.44 2.37 16.56
CA ALA A 738 -29.54 2.79 15.72
C ALA A 738 -30.50 1.62 15.45
N THR A 739 -31.77 1.85 15.58
CA THR A 739 -32.81 0.83 15.40
C THR A 739 -34.13 1.37 14.87
N HIS A 740 -34.89 0.49 14.26
CA HIS A 740 -36.29 0.68 13.89
C HIS A 740 -37.27 0.04 14.89
N TYR A 741 -36.73 -0.75 15.84
CA TYR A 741 -37.56 -1.37 16.87
C TYR A 741 -37.84 -0.35 17.98
N HIS A 742 -39.06 0.25 17.95
CA HIS A 742 -39.46 1.26 18.95
C HIS A 742 -39.61 0.65 20.33
N GLU A 743 -39.91 -0.66 20.41
CA GLU A 743 -40.02 -1.41 21.66
C GLU A 743 -38.73 -1.39 22.50
N LEU A 744 -37.56 -1.23 21.86
CA LEU A 744 -36.28 -1.14 22.57
C LEU A 744 -36.11 0.14 23.38
N THR A 745 -36.92 1.18 23.12
CA THR A 745 -36.88 2.43 23.89
C THR A 745 -37.31 2.25 25.34
N THR A 746 -38.05 1.17 25.68
CA THR A 746 -38.42 0.84 27.06
C THR A 746 -37.21 0.52 27.94
N LEU A 747 -36.07 0.14 27.34
CA LEU A 747 -34.83 -0.19 28.07
C LEU A 747 -34.26 1.00 28.84
N GLU A 748 -34.56 2.26 28.48
CA GLU A 748 -34.19 3.44 29.26
C GLU A 748 -34.78 3.44 30.67
N GLN A 749 -35.99 2.85 30.85
CA GLN A 749 -36.64 2.73 32.14
C GLN A 749 -36.12 1.55 32.96
N GLU A 750 -35.59 0.53 32.28
CA GLU A 750 -35.12 -0.71 32.88
C GLU A 750 -33.63 -0.64 33.26
N LEU A 751 -32.82 0.12 32.48
CA LEU A 751 -31.34 0.17 32.61
C LEU A 751 -30.85 1.62 32.78
N PRO A 752 -30.20 1.94 33.90
CA PRO A 752 -29.85 3.33 34.25
C PRO A 752 -28.78 3.97 33.33
N ASN A 753 -28.04 3.16 32.59
CA ASN A 753 -27.00 3.60 31.68
C ASN A 753 -27.42 3.64 30.21
N VAL A 754 -28.73 3.52 29.93
CA VAL A 754 -29.33 3.61 28.60
C VAL A 754 -30.09 4.92 28.46
N ARG A 755 -29.95 5.59 27.34
CA ARG A 755 -30.72 6.81 26.98
C ARG A 755 -31.27 6.71 25.57
N ASN A 756 -32.47 7.23 25.38
CA ASN A 756 -33.11 7.30 24.08
C ASN A 756 -32.86 8.63 23.41
N TYR A 757 -32.61 8.56 22.12
CA TYR A 757 -32.50 9.70 21.22
C TYR A 757 -33.32 9.43 19.96
N ASN A 758 -33.77 10.51 19.31
CA ASN A 758 -34.40 10.40 18.02
C ASN A 758 -33.92 11.51 17.06
N VAL A 759 -34.18 11.32 15.78
CA VAL A 759 -33.94 12.36 14.79
C VAL A 759 -35.11 13.30 14.76
N ALA A 760 -34.87 14.58 15.04
CA ALA A 760 -35.89 15.61 15.03
C ALA A 760 -36.54 15.76 13.65
N VAL A 761 -37.87 15.82 13.65
CA VAL A 761 -38.74 15.94 12.48
C VAL A 761 -39.61 17.17 12.62
N HIS A 762 -39.72 17.97 11.57
CA HIS A 762 -40.64 19.09 11.52
C HIS A 762 -41.78 18.78 10.55
N ALA A 763 -42.99 18.70 11.05
CA ALA A 763 -44.20 18.53 10.24
C ALA A 763 -44.63 19.91 9.66
N ARG A 764 -44.70 20.00 8.34
CA ARG A 764 -45.19 21.18 7.61
C ARG A 764 -46.46 20.79 6.82
N GLY A 765 -47.61 20.79 7.48
CA GLY A 765 -48.84 20.25 6.89
C GLY A 765 -48.78 18.73 6.69
N GLU A 766 -49.00 18.27 5.47
CA GLU A 766 -48.84 16.84 5.10
C GLU A 766 -47.39 16.44 4.75
N ASP A 767 -46.50 17.40 4.71
CA ASP A 767 -45.08 17.13 4.38
C ASP A 767 -44.23 17.09 5.64
N ILE A 768 -43.19 16.24 5.62
CA ILE A 768 -42.26 16.07 6.72
C ILE A 768 -40.87 16.48 6.26
N VAL A 769 -40.23 17.32 7.07
CA VAL A 769 -38.83 17.72 6.86
C VAL A 769 -37.98 17.12 7.98
N PHE A 770 -37.00 16.29 7.61
CA PHE A 770 -36.02 15.75 8.55
C PHE A 770 -34.98 16.83 8.87
N LEU A 771 -34.96 17.26 10.12
CA LEU A 771 -34.05 18.31 10.58
C LEU A 771 -32.61 17.80 10.73
N ARG A 772 -32.38 16.49 10.70
CA ARG A 772 -31.06 15.84 10.88
C ARG A 772 -30.39 16.20 12.21
N LYS A 773 -31.17 16.65 13.18
CA LYS A 773 -30.75 16.99 14.56
C LYS A 773 -31.15 15.81 15.45
N ILE A 774 -30.22 15.29 16.20
CA ILE A 774 -30.42 14.26 17.23
C ILE A 774 -30.87 14.96 18.50
N VAL A 775 -31.99 14.53 19.07
CA VAL A 775 -32.57 15.11 20.29
C VAL A 775 -32.90 13.99 21.29
N PRO A 776 -32.87 14.27 22.61
CA PRO A 776 -33.25 13.31 23.64
C PRO A 776 -34.69 12.83 23.46
N GLY A 777 -34.96 11.59 23.86
CA GLY A 777 -36.29 10.96 23.84
C GLY A 777 -36.48 9.97 22.69
N GLY A 778 -37.44 9.08 22.78
CA GLY A 778 -37.80 8.13 21.73
C GLY A 778 -38.67 8.75 20.64
N ALA A 779 -38.68 8.17 19.44
CA ALA A 779 -39.65 8.57 18.41
C ALA A 779 -40.99 7.87 18.62
N ASP A 780 -42.07 8.65 18.65
CA ASP A 780 -43.43 8.13 18.90
C ASP A 780 -44.05 7.48 17.66
N ARG A 781 -43.55 7.70 16.47
CA ARG A 781 -44.11 7.22 15.19
C ARG A 781 -43.05 6.75 14.19
N SER A 782 -43.44 5.81 13.37
CA SER A 782 -42.69 5.43 12.20
C SER A 782 -42.95 6.38 11.02
N TYR A 783 -41.92 6.73 10.23
CA TYR A 783 -42.03 7.66 9.10
C TYR A 783 -41.75 6.98 7.76
N GLY A 784 -41.92 5.65 7.69
CA GLY A 784 -41.60 4.87 6.49
C GLY A 784 -42.41 5.28 5.26
N ILE A 785 -43.69 5.58 5.43
CA ILE A 785 -44.61 6.01 4.34
C ILE A 785 -44.22 7.40 3.82
N GLU A 786 -43.79 8.28 4.69
CA GLU A 786 -43.35 9.63 4.34
C GLU A 786 -42.00 9.57 3.56
N VAL A 787 -41.10 8.69 3.95
CA VAL A 787 -39.87 8.42 3.16
C VAL A 787 -40.22 7.83 1.78
N ALA A 788 -41.19 6.92 1.71
CA ALA A 788 -41.67 6.37 0.46
C ALA A 788 -42.26 7.46 -0.47
N LYS A 789 -42.95 8.47 0.10
CA LYS A 789 -43.44 9.65 -0.63
C LYS A 789 -42.29 10.46 -1.19
N LEU A 790 -41.25 10.74 -0.38
CA LEU A 790 -40.04 11.45 -0.83
C LEU A 790 -39.27 10.68 -1.92
N ALA A 791 -39.32 9.36 -1.90
CA ALA A 791 -38.75 8.49 -2.92
C ALA A 791 -39.56 8.44 -4.23
N GLY A 792 -40.75 9.09 -4.27
CA GLY A 792 -41.58 9.19 -5.47
C GLY A 792 -42.50 8.00 -5.70
N LEU A 793 -42.90 7.24 -4.65
CA LEU A 793 -43.92 6.21 -4.79
C LEU A 793 -45.26 6.83 -5.18
N PRO A 794 -46.08 6.15 -6.04
CA PRO A 794 -47.40 6.65 -6.45
C PRO A 794 -48.34 6.91 -5.27
N ASP A 795 -49.10 8.00 -5.33
CA ASP A 795 -50.02 8.39 -4.26
C ASP A 795 -51.09 7.34 -3.91
N THR A 796 -51.51 6.54 -4.89
CA THR A 796 -52.43 5.43 -4.67
C THR A 796 -51.87 4.37 -3.74
N VAL A 797 -50.56 4.05 -3.88
CA VAL A 797 -49.84 3.10 -3.02
C VAL A 797 -49.67 3.71 -1.63
N LEU A 798 -49.31 4.99 -1.55
CA LEU A 798 -49.12 5.69 -0.27
C LEU A 798 -50.42 5.79 0.53
N LYS A 799 -51.56 6.07 -0.12
CA LYS A 799 -52.87 6.07 0.52
C LYS A 799 -53.22 4.70 1.09
N ARG A 800 -53.04 3.66 0.28
CA ARG A 800 -53.35 2.31 0.74
C ARG A 800 -52.41 1.86 1.88
N ALA A 801 -51.13 2.22 1.81
CA ALA A 801 -50.17 1.95 2.88
C ALA A 801 -50.58 2.62 4.21
N ARG A 802 -51.09 3.86 4.18
CA ARG A 802 -51.58 4.55 5.38
C ARG A 802 -52.85 3.88 5.95
N GLU A 803 -53.74 3.39 5.10
CA GLU A 803 -54.93 2.63 5.53
C GLU A 803 -54.50 1.33 6.24
N ILE A 804 -53.61 0.55 5.61
CA ILE A 804 -53.11 -0.70 6.18
C ILE A 804 -52.38 -0.43 7.51
N LEU A 805 -51.56 0.62 7.60
CA LEU A 805 -50.90 0.98 8.84
C LEU A 805 -51.89 1.25 9.98
N ARG A 806 -52.95 2.00 9.70
CA ARG A 806 -54.01 2.28 10.68
C ARG A 806 -54.75 0.97 11.10
N GLU A 807 -55.01 0.07 10.17
CA GLU A 807 -55.63 -1.23 10.46
C GLU A 807 -54.73 -2.06 11.38
N LEU A 808 -53.41 -2.10 11.13
CA LEU A 808 -52.41 -2.83 11.94
C LEU A 808 -52.26 -2.19 13.35
N GLU A 809 -52.20 -0.86 13.42
CA GLU A 809 -52.09 -0.14 14.71
C GLU A 809 -53.35 -0.23 15.57
N SER A 810 -54.53 -0.39 14.93
CA SER A 810 -55.83 -0.48 15.63
C SER A 810 -56.16 -1.89 16.11
N GLN A 811 -55.47 -2.92 15.66
CA GLN A 811 -55.68 -4.29 16.16
C GLN A 811 -55.10 -4.42 17.57
N PRO A 812 -55.90 -4.82 18.58
CA PRO A 812 -55.34 -5.13 19.88
C PRO A 812 -54.38 -6.32 19.71
N ARG A 813 -53.15 -6.18 20.23
CA ARG A 813 -52.15 -7.26 20.25
C ARG A 813 -52.79 -8.49 20.95
N GLN A 814 -53.38 -9.37 20.15
CA GLN A 814 -53.77 -10.68 20.68
C GLN A 814 -52.46 -11.45 20.94
N PRO A 815 -52.34 -12.07 22.12
CA PRO A 815 -51.29 -13.04 22.32
C PRO A 815 -51.55 -14.16 21.30
N HIS A 816 -50.67 -14.27 20.31
CA HIS A 816 -50.68 -15.43 19.43
C HIS A 816 -50.44 -16.66 20.31
N THR A 817 -51.53 -17.41 20.57
CA THR A 817 -51.40 -18.81 20.87
C THR A 817 -50.64 -19.44 19.69
N PRO A 818 -49.54 -20.11 19.89
CA PRO A 818 -48.86 -20.76 18.79
C PRO A 818 -49.83 -21.74 18.15
N ALA A 819 -50.29 -21.43 16.92
CA ALA A 819 -50.86 -22.47 16.07
C ALA A 819 -49.80 -23.55 15.96
N ALA A 820 -50.23 -24.80 16.26
CA ALA A 820 -49.35 -25.94 16.10
C ALA A 820 -48.66 -25.87 14.72
N ARG A 821 -47.38 -25.70 14.73
CA ARG A 821 -46.53 -25.68 13.52
C ARG A 821 -46.51 -27.13 13.03
N GLU A 822 -47.37 -27.45 12.09
CA GLU A 822 -47.09 -28.47 11.10
C GLU A 822 -46.10 -27.85 10.14
N ASP A 823 -44.95 -28.54 9.91
CA ASP A 823 -43.89 -28.24 8.95
C ASP A 823 -42.76 -27.23 9.32
N GLN A 824 -42.14 -27.37 10.46
CA GLN A 824 -40.73 -27.17 10.60
C GLN A 824 -40.03 -28.53 10.76
N VAL A 825 -39.54 -29.06 9.64
CA VAL A 825 -38.67 -30.25 9.66
C VAL A 825 -37.36 -29.83 10.33
N SER A 826 -37.15 -30.27 11.60
CA SER A 826 -35.85 -30.11 12.24
C SER A 826 -34.82 -30.92 11.44
N LEU A 827 -33.53 -30.53 11.47
CA LEU A 827 -32.45 -31.32 10.87
C LEU A 827 -32.49 -32.79 11.36
N GLU A 828 -32.87 -33.02 12.60
CA GLU A 828 -33.12 -34.36 13.16
C GLU A 828 -34.34 -35.03 12.48
N GLY A 829 -35.42 -34.32 12.24
CA GLY A 829 -36.59 -34.86 11.53
C GLY A 829 -36.32 -35.17 10.04
N MET A 830 -35.38 -34.51 9.39
CA MET A 830 -34.91 -34.85 8.03
C MET A 830 -34.10 -36.14 8.03
N ALA A 831 -33.21 -36.31 9.01
CA ALA A 831 -32.44 -37.55 9.18
C ALA A 831 -33.36 -38.75 9.51
N GLU A 832 -34.31 -38.57 10.39
CA GLU A 832 -35.32 -39.59 10.73
C GLU A 832 -36.22 -39.94 9.54
N GLY A 833 -36.63 -38.93 8.76
CA GLY A 833 -37.40 -39.12 7.53
C GLY A 833 -36.65 -39.92 6.46
N ALA A 834 -35.36 -39.60 6.24
CA ALA A 834 -34.52 -40.32 5.31
C ALA A 834 -34.28 -41.78 5.72
N VAL A 835 -34.11 -42.06 7.02
CA VAL A 835 -33.99 -43.39 7.58
C VAL A 835 -35.30 -44.17 7.41
N ALA A 836 -36.45 -43.55 7.72
CA ALA A 836 -37.76 -44.17 7.56
C ALA A 836 -38.07 -44.55 6.08
N ASP A 837 -37.65 -43.73 5.12
CA ASP A 837 -37.83 -44.00 3.69
C ASP A 837 -36.96 -45.15 3.20
N ILE A 838 -35.73 -45.26 3.68
CA ILE A 838 -34.84 -46.39 3.36
C ILE A 838 -35.44 -47.68 3.91
N ILE A 839 -35.95 -47.68 5.15
CA ILE A 839 -36.57 -48.85 5.77
C ILE A 839 -37.83 -49.26 4.98
N ARG A 840 -38.71 -48.31 4.59
CA ARG A 840 -39.93 -48.61 3.80
C ARG A 840 -39.63 -49.22 2.42
N ARG A 841 -38.54 -48.85 1.79
CA ARG A 841 -38.15 -49.35 0.44
C ARG A 841 -37.40 -50.65 0.50
N THR A 842 -36.90 -51.05 1.66
CA THR A 842 -36.10 -52.25 1.84
C THR A 842 -36.99 -53.51 1.96
N GLN A 843 -36.77 -54.46 1.10
CA GLN A 843 -37.42 -55.82 1.21
C GLN A 843 -36.61 -56.67 2.17
N VAL A 844 -37.01 -56.65 3.47
CA VAL A 844 -36.26 -57.26 4.56
C VAL A 844 -36.06 -58.78 4.36
N ASP A 845 -37.08 -59.44 3.81
CA ASP A 845 -37.03 -60.88 3.58
C ASP A 845 -36.08 -61.32 2.45
N ALA A 846 -35.59 -60.38 1.65
CA ALA A 846 -34.66 -60.65 0.56
C ALA A 846 -33.20 -60.38 0.94
N LEU A 847 -32.89 -59.84 2.14
CA LEU A 847 -31.56 -59.51 2.60
C LEU A 847 -30.81 -60.70 3.22
N SER A 848 -29.59 -60.92 2.87
CA SER A 848 -28.68 -61.77 3.60
C SER A 848 -28.30 -61.19 4.96
N PRO A 849 -27.89 -62.00 5.96
CA PRO A 849 -27.48 -61.45 7.26
C PRO A 849 -26.38 -60.39 7.22
N LEU A 850 -25.47 -60.45 6.24
CA LEU A 850 -24.38 -59.48 6.06
C LEU A 850 -24.92 -58.16 5.49
N GLU A 851 -25.83 -58.25 4.54
CA GLU A 851 -26.47 -57.04 3.93
C GLU A 851 -27.37 -56.36 4.94
N ALA A 852 -28.08 -57.06 5.78
CA ALA A 852 -28.89 -56.49 6.86
C ALA A 852 -27.99 -55.78 7.90
N LEU A 853 -26.82 -56.30 8.24
CA LEU A 853 -25.87 -55.68 9.15
C LEU A 853 -25.28 -54.39 8.52
N ASN A 854 -24.90 -54.41 7.26
CA ASN A 854 -24.41 -53.22 6.53
C ASN A 854 -25.49 -52.14 6.43
N LEU A 855 -26.71 -52.50 6.14
CA LEU A 855 -27.84 -51.56 6.12
C LEU A 855 -28.08 -50.92 7.49
N LEU A 856 -27.95 -51.68 8.58
CA LEU A 856 -28.04 -51.14 9.94
C LEU A 856 -26.94 -50.15 10.25
N TYR A 857 -25.70 -50.38 9.77
CA TYR A 857 -24.61 -49.40 9.88
C TYR A 857 -24.86 -48.13 9.08
N GLU A 858 -25.40 -48.27 7.88
CA GLU A 858 -25.77 -47.12 7.05
C GLU A 858 -26.88 -46.29 7.67
N LEU A 859 -27.94 -46.90 8.18
CA LEU A 859 -29.03 -46.23 8.87
C LEU A 859 -28.54 -45.50 10.13
N LYS A 860 -27.63 -46.15 10.92
CA LYS A 860 -27.02 -45.54 12.10
C LYS A 860 -26.14 -44.35 11.75
N SER A 861 -25.40 -44.40 10.67
CA SER A 861 -24.54 -43.27 10.23
C SER A 861 -25.33 -42.06 9.72
N LYS A 862 -26.60 -42.27 9.29
CA LYS A 862 -27.51 -41.20 8.88
C LYS A 862 -28.28 -40.57 10.03
N LEU A 863 -28.28 -41.18 11.23
CA LEU A 863 -28.85 -40.67 12.46
C LEU A 863 -27.83 -39.91 13.33
N GLN A 864 -26.55 -40.08 13.05
CA GLN A 864 -25.47 -39.31 13.67
C GLN A 864 -25.11 -38.07 12.83
#